data_c96abd1571c084e2dc92e77044fcbf9e
#
_entry.id   c96abd1571c084e2dc92e77044fcbf9e
#
_cell.length_a   1.000
_cell.length_b   1.000
_cell.length_c   1.000
_cell.angle_alpha   90.00
_cell.angle_beta   90.00
_cell.angle_gamma   90.00
#
_symmetry.space_group_name_H-M   'P 1'
#
loop_
_entity.id
_entity.type
_entity.pdbx_description
1 polymer ?
#
loop_
_entity_poly.entity_id
_entity_poly.type
_entity_poly.pdbx_seq_one_letter_code
_entity_poly.pdbx_strand_id
1 'polypeptide(L)'
;MRRTGLARIVLITVAVALSAGACSSKRKEKHVPQPLQITTTSLPDAVEGTPYSYTVTASGGNPANYNWSISGQPLWLSIDAATGELSGTPPTGSASIYTFTVEVTDGQQTASKQFDLTVRLGGSLTITTIALPYATEGVSYKATIKATGGAPPYTWSVNGLPSGLTWSQVRDHVEINGIPASGTAGTYSVDVTVTDSSSPAQSDNATFRLVVNPAGGTTLKADFEASPAYGIAPLTVNFTDKSTGNPTSWEWDFNNDGIVDSTDQNPSCTYNNTGWYTVRLTVSDGTDTDTCVKEMYVLVADNIWYVNGDGGDDTNGGTGWSDAFATIGKALSAADDYDLILVADATYNETNLDFGGRKIYLKGVDHNTAGAQPVIDCQQAGRAFHFGSGETKESVIDNFTIKNGSADTGGAIYCESSSPTVTNCTFSGNSVNSYDRSGGAIYCYQSSPSIANCTFSGNSAGSYGGGGAIYCNQSSPNISNCTFTGNSGGVYGGGGFCGGGGAIWCCNYSSPTITNCIFSGNSATFGGAICCYNFSNPVIINCTFCGNSSTYSGAALNSESSSNMKITNCTFSNNSANLYGGAIFCYDSGSVTLNNCILWGNSAGSAGDGIYTWDSGSSCTLNYCCVDSTGNISRTGSSNILEYSCIYVNPQFLDPANGDYRLRSTSPCIDAGNNSLVAGNVDKDLDGNPRIVDGDNDGTATVDIGAYEYQP
;
A
#
# COMPACT_ATOMS: atom_id res chain seq x y z
N MET A 1 -28.64 -21.33 -33.91
CA MET A 1 -29.38 -22.60 -34.04
C MET A 1 -29.67 -23.13 -32.64
N ARG A 2 -30.99 -23.32 -32.37
CA ARG A 2 -31.64 -24.17 -31.35
C ARG A 2 -31.09 -24.12 -29.91
N ARG A 3 -31.78 -23.48 -28.92
CA ARG A 3 -33.06 -23.84 -28.20
C ARG A 3 -32.98 -25.21 -27.56
N THR A 4 -33.15 -25.24 -26.19
CA THR A 4 -34.30 -25.70 -25.39
C THR A 4 -33.82 -25.69 -23.94
N GLY A 5 -34.40 -25.21 -22.88
CA GLY A 5 -35.80 -25.01 -22.50
C GLY A 5 -36.38 -26.27 -21.84
N LEU A 6 -36.38 -26.39 -20.52
CA LEU A 6 -37.28 -27.37 -19.87
C LEU A 6 -37.86 -26.85 -18.53
N ALA A 7 -39.14 -27.02 -18.48
CA ALA A 7 -40.06 -26.51 -17.49
C ALA A 7 -40.21 -27.42 -16.24
N ARG A 8 -40.67 -26.81 -15.16
CA ARG A 8 -41.16 -27.43 -13.94
C ARG A 8 -42.43 -28.22 -14.23
N ILE A 9 -42.51 -29.42 -13.68
CA ILE A 9 -43.78 -30.17 -13.56
C ILE A 9 -44.12 -30.32 -12.07
N VAL A 10 -45.26 -29.74 -11.70
CA VAL A 10 -45.98 -29.98 -10.43
C VAL A 10 -46.89 -31.16 -10.64
N LEU A 11 -46.82 -32.19 -9.83
CA LEU A 11 -47.77 -33.31 -9.85
C LEU A 11 -48.65 -33.23 -8.62
N ILE A 12 -49.94 -32.90 -8.85
CA ILE A 12 -51.04 -33.02 -7.88
C ILE A 12 -51.65 -34.39 -8.10
N THR A 13 -51.69 -35.23 -7.05
CA THR A 13 -52.39 -36.49 -7.09
C THR A 13 -53.67 -36.39 -6.22
N VAL A 14 -54.80 -36.46 -6.87
CA VAL A 14 -56.15 -36.57 -6.21
C VAL A 14 -56.40 -38.03 -5.95
N ALA A 15 -56.72 -38.38 -4.71
CA ALA A 15 -57.16 -39.72 -4.32
C ALA A 15 -58.70 -39.80 -4.36
N VAL A 16 -59.23 -40.69 -5.14
CA VAL A 16 -60.65 -41.08 -5.16
C VAL A 16 -60.84 -42.28 -4.24
N ALA A 17 -61.76 -42.17 -3.32
CA ALA A 17 -62.18 -43.26 -2.44
C ALA A 17 -63.16 -44.21 -3.17
N LEU A 18 -62.93 -45.51 -3.10
CA LEU A 18 -63.91 -46.52 -3.37
C LEU A 18 -64.05 -47.46 -2.14
N SER A 19 -65.27 -47.53 -1.60
CA SER A 19 -65.66 -48.42 -0.52
C SER A 19 -65.95 -49.83 -1.08
N ALA A 20 -65.38 -50.85 -0.46
CA ALA A 20 -65.90 -52.21 -0.50
C ALA A 20 -65.57 -52.90 0.83
N GLY A 21 -66.59 -53.22 1.55
CA GLY A 21 -66.46 -53.94 2.80
C GLY A 21 -66.22 -55.44 2.63
N ALA A 22 -65.37 -55.96 3.52
CA ALA A 22 -65.43 -57.38 3.91
C ALA A 22 -64.86 -57.54 5.33
N CYS A 23 -65.60 -58.24 6.13
CA CYS A 23 -65.28 -58.66 7.49
C CYS A 23 -64.10 -59.61 7.56
N SER A 24 -63.11 -59.38 8.48
CA SER A 24 -62.72 -60.43 9.42
C SER A 24 -61.45 -60.07 10.22
N SER A 25 -61.36 -60.53 11.42
CA SER A 25 -60.32 -60.81 12.37
C SER A 25 -59.43 -59.61 12.79
N LYS A 26 -59.67 -59.15 14.02
CA LYS A 26 -58.79 -58.32 14.83
C LYS A 26 -57.45 -59.04 15.07
N ARG A 27 -56.45 -58.72 14.26
CA ARG A 27 -55.03 -58.90 14.62
C ARG A 27 -54.64 -57.63 15.38
N LYS A 28 -54.32 -57.72 16.67
CA LYS A 28 -53.68 -56.63 17.42
C LYS A 28 -52.37 -56.34 16.74
N GLU A 29 -52.26 -55.24 15.98
CA GLU A 29 -51.04 -54.71 15.58
C GLU A 29 -50.30 -54.31 16.85
N LYS A 30 -49.09 -54.91 17.04
CA LYS A 30 -48.11 -54.41 18.03
C LYS A 30 -47.69 -53.01 17.59
N HIS A 31 -48.19 -51.97 18.31
CA HIS A 31 -47.72 -50.62 18.17
C HIS A 31 -46.24 -50.66 18.52
N VAL A 32 -45.35 -50.55 17.51
CA VAL A 32 -43.92 -50.36 17.71
C VAL A 32 -43.79 -48.90 18.12
N PRO A 33 -43.35 -48.59 19.35
CA PRO A 33 -43.15 -47.22 19.76
C PRO A 33 -42.13 -46.58 18.85
N GLN A 34 -42.41 -45.40 18.29
CA GLN A 34 -41.39 -44.61 17.57
C GLN A 34 -40.24 -44.33 18.51
N PRO A 35 -38.99 -44.40 18.04
CA PRO A 35 -37.84 -44.09 18.87
C PRO A 35 -37.95 -42.69 19.47
N LEU A 36 -37.67 -42.58 20.76
CA LEU A 36 -37.61 -41.30 21.44
C LEU A 36 -36.39 -40.48 20.95
N GLN A 37 -36.62 -39.25 20.53
CA GLN A 37 -35.57 -38.35 20.06
C GLN A 37 -35.88 -36.90 20.42
N ILE A 38 -34.80 -36.12 20.73
CA ILE A 38 -34.91 -34.68 20.95
C ILE A 38 -34.92 -33.98 19.59
N THR A 39 -35.97 -33.20 19.33
CA THR A 39 -36.23 -32.52 18.04
C THR A 39 -35.71 -31.10 17.97
N THR A 40 -35.47 -30.44 19.10
CA THR A 40 -34.78 -29.13 19.14
C THR A 40 -33.42 -29.22 18.48
N THR A 41 -33.13 -28.34 17.55
CA THR A 41 -31.85 -28.32 16.78
C THR A 41 -30.77 -27.45 17.39
N SER A 42 -31.15 -26.29 17.93
CA SER A 42 -30.25 -25.30 18.56
C SER A 42 -31.00 -24.50 19.62
N LEU A 43 -30.26 -23.85 20.49
CA LEU A 43 -30.82 -22.95 21.50
C LEU A 43 -30.56 -21.47 21.08
N PRO A 44 -31.50 -20.56 21.40
CA PRO A 44 -31.24 -19.13 21.25
C PRO A 44 -30.17 -18.66 22.26
N ASP A 45 -29.48 -17.58 21.95
CA ASP A 45 -28.48 -16.99 22.85
C ASP A 45 -29.18 -16.46 24.13
N ALA A 46 -28.46 -16.53 25.26
CA ALA A 46 -28.81 -15.88 26.51
C ALA A 46 -28.01 -14.59 26.70
N VAL A 47 -28.45 -13.70 27.59
CA VAL A 47 -27.76 -12.42 27.88
C VAL A 47 -27.59 -12.29 29.39
N GLU A 48 -26.42 -11.86 29.85
CA GLU A 48 -26.14 -11.60 31.27
C GLU A 48 -27.19 -10.67 31.89
N GLY A 49 -27.65 -11.02 33.10
CA GLY A 49 -28.65 -10.26 33.83
C GLY A 49 -30.09 -10.38 33.30
N THR A 50 -30.32 -11.03 32.18
CA THR A 50 -31.63 -11.18 31.56
C THR A 50 -32.15 -12.60 31.80
N PRO A 51 -33.43 -12.78 32.27
CA PRO A 51 -34.01 -14.10 32.40
C PRO A 51 -34.07 -14.84 31.06
N TYR A 52 -33.53 -16.04 31.06
CA TYR A 52 -33.55 -16.95 29.90
C TYR A 52 -34.66 -17.99 30.09
N SER A 53 -35.45 -18.28 29.07
CA SER A 53 -36.43 -19.35 29.04
C SER A 53 -36.53 -19.93 27.62
N TYR A 54 -36.44 -21.25 27.50
CA TYR A 54 -36.60 -21.95 26.22
C TYR A 54 -37.04 -23.39 26.45
N THR A 55 -38.10 -23.87 25.77
CA THR A 55 -38.60 -25.24 25.89
C THR A 55 -37.94 -26.17 24.88
N VAL A 56 -37.24 -27.17 25.34
CA VAL A 56 -36.66 -28.23 24.51
C VAL A 56 -37.76 -29.22 24.15
N THR A 57 -37.84 -29.67 22.91
CA THR A 57 -38.89 -30.53 22.38
C THR A 57 -38.37 -31.91 22.00
N ALA A 58 -39.19 -32.92 22.15
CA ALA A 58 -38.91 -34.30 21.75
C ALA A 58 -40.11 -34.93 21.00
N SER A 59 -39.86 -36.03 20.31
CA SER A 59 -40.84 -36.83 19.60
C SER A 59 -40.56 -38.32 19.78
N GLY A 60 -41.58 -39.17 19.60
CA GLY A 60 -41.48 -40.60 19.82
C GLY A 60 -41.73 -41.02 21.28
N GLY A 61 -41.56 -42.27 21.63
CA GLY A 61 -41.83 -42.79 22.97
C GLY A 61 -43.27 -42.55 23.44
N ASN A 62 -43.46 -42.37 24.78
CA ASN A 62 -44.73 -41.99 25.37
C ASN A 62 -44.68 -40.56 25.95
N PRO A 63 -45.21 -39.53 25.25
CA PRO A 63 -45.09 -38.12 25.68
C PRO A 63 -45.68 -37.81 27.05
N ALA A 64 -46.68 -38.60 27.51
CA ALA A 64 -47.28 -38.41 28.82
C ALA A 64 -46.33 -38.75 29.99
N ASN A 65 -45.26 -39.45 29.71
CA ASN A 65 -44.26 -39.89 30.70
C ASN A 65 -42.91 -39.24 30.50
N TYR A 66 -42.80 -38.18 29.70
CA TYR A 66 -41.52 -37.49 29.54
C TYR A 66 -41.06 -36.94 30.87
N ASN A 67 -39.80 -37.25 31.19
CA ASN A 67 -39.07 -36.68 32.32
C ASN A 67 -37.70 -36.18 31.82
N TRP A 68 -37.51 -34.88 31.92
CA TRP A 68 -36.35 -34.19 31.39
C TRP A 68 -35.30 -34.00 32.49
N SER A 69 -34.04 -34.06 32.07
CA SER A 69 -32.90 -33.77 32.93
C SER A 69 -31.78 -33.07 32.12
N ILE A 70 -30.88 -32.41 32.84
CA ILE A 70 -29.77 -31.68 32.27
C ILE A 70 -28.50 -31.98 33.05
N SER A 71 -27.34 -32.07 32.35
CA SER A 71 -26.06 -32.31 32.98
C SER A 71 -24.97 -31.53 32.29
N GLY A 72 -23.98 -31.06 33.11
CA GLY A 72 -22.89 -30.22 32.62
C GLY A 72 -23.24 -28.75 32.38
N GLN A 73 -24.43 -28.33 32.78
CA GLN A 73 -24.92 -26.96 32.65
C GLN A 73 -24.25 -25.99 33.62
N PRO A 74 -24.25 -24.67 33.35
CA PRO A 74 -23.83 -23.67 34.31
C PRO A 74 -24.82 -23.61 35.51
N LEU A 75 -24.31 -23.17 36.66
CA LEU A 75 -25.09 -23.18 37.93
C LEU A 75 -26.38 -22.36 37.90
N TRP A 76 -26.48 -21.40 37.01
CA TRP A 76 -27.64 -20.53 36.87
C TRP A 76 -28.77 -21.13 35.97
N LEU A 77 -28.48 -22.20 35.21
CA LEU A 77 -29.38 -22.81 34.27
C LEU A 77 -30.00 -24.11 34.84
N SER A 78 -31.30 -24.23 34.78
CA SER A 78 -32.03 -25.43 35.17
C SER A 78 -33.00 -25.87 34.06
N ILE A 79 -33.47 -27.12 34.13
CA ILE A 79 -34.55 -27.65 33.28
C ILE A 79 -35.72 -28.11 34.16
N ASP A 80 -36.94 -27.77 33.75
CA ASP A 80 -38.14 -28.34 34.36
C ASP A 80 -38.33 -29.76 33.88
N ALA A 81 -38.41 -30.68 34.82
CA ALA A 81 -38.49 -32.12 34.53
C ALA A 81 -39.77 -32.57 33.80
N ALA A 82 -40.83 -31.82 33.93
CA ALA A 82 -42.12 -32.17 33.33
C ALA A 82 -42.33 -31.51 31.95
N THR A 83 -41.85 -30.29 31.78
CA THR A 83 -42.10 -29.50 30.57
C THR A 83 -40.93 -29.47 29.60
N GLY A 84 -39.69 -29.71 30.07
CA GLY A 84 -38.47 -29.54 29.28
C GLY A 84 -38.05 -28.08 29.08
N GLU A 85 -38.62 -27.17 29.91
CA GLU A 85 -38.26 -25.76 29.89
C GLU A 85 -36.90 -25.54 30.57
N LEU A 86 -35.92 -25.04 29.79
CA LEU A 86 -34.68 -24.51 30.29
C LEU A 86 -34.94 -23.09 30.82
N SER A 87 -34.52 -22.80 32.04
CA SER A 87 -34.71 -21.46 32.63
C SER A 87 -33.59 -21.08 33.59
N GLY A 88 -33.36 -19.76 33.71
CA GLY A 88 -32.38 -19.20 34.63
C GLY A 88 -31.97 -17.78 34.21
N THR A 89 -31.11 -17.15 35.02
CA THR A 89 -30.58 -15.81 34.70
C THR A 89 -29.06 -15.86 34.73
N PRO A 90 -28.35 -15.68 33.60
CA PRO A 90 -26.91 -15.65 33.58
C PRO A 90 -26.39 -14.49 34.45
N PRO A 91 -25.49 -14.72 35.41
CA PRO A 91 -24.93 -13.63 36.22
C PRO A 91 -23.96 -12.79 35.40
N THR A 92 -23.71 -11.54 35.85
CA THR A 92 -22.67 -10.68 35.28
C THR A 92 -21.29 -11.36 35.31
N GLY A 93 -20.54 -11.32 34.21
CA GLY A 93 -19.26 -12.00 34.07
C GLY A 93 -19.37 -13.47 33.58
N SER A 94 -20.57 -13.92 33.18
CA SER A 94 -20.80 -15.26 32.67
C SER A 94 -20.82 -15.37 31.14
N ALA A 95 -20.51 -14.31 30.42
CA ALA A 95 -20.47 -14.32 28.95
C ALA A 95 -19.47 -15.35 28.43
N SER A 96 -19.97 -16.43 27.83
CA SER A 96 -19.19 -17.57 27.31
C SER A 96 -20.10 -18.50 26.54
N ILE A 97 -19.53 -19.51 25.92
CA ILE A 97 -20.29 -20.64 25.36
C ILE A 97 -20.30 -21.77 26.38
N TYR A 98 -21.48 -22.21 26.75
CA TYR A 98 -21.70 -23.32 27.69
C TYR A 98 -22.22 -24.55 26.92
N THR A 99 -21.45 -25.62 26.98
CA THR A 99 -21.83 -26.89 26.38
C THR A 99 -22.38 -27.82 27.46
N PHE A 100 -23.61 -28.35 27.30
CA PHE A 100 -24.27 -29.23 28.24
C PHE A 100 -25.14 -30.25 27.52
N THR A 101 -25.53 -31.31 28.22
CA THR A 101 -26.37 -32.38 27.69
C THR A 101 -27.78 -32.34 28.29
N VAL A 102 -28.79 -32.33 27.42
CA VAL A 102 -30.20 -32.51 27.80
C VAL A 102 -30.58 -33.96 27.52
N GLU A 103 -31.27 -34.58 28.47
CA GLU A 103 -31.79 -35.93 28.37
C GLU A 103 -33.29 -35.95 28.61
N VAL A 104 -34.01 -36.75 27.86
CA VAL A 104 -35.44 -37.06 28.08
C VAL A 104 -35.63 -38.57 28.15
N THR A 105 -36.40 -39.03 29.15
CA THR A 105 -36.81 -40.43 29.26
C THR A 105 -38.31 -40.52 29.37
N ASP A 106 -38.92 -41.59 28.83
CA ASP A 106 -40.34 -41.95 29.02
C ASP A 106 -40.52 -43.15 29.97
N GLY A 107 -39.44 -43.53 30.67
CA GLY A 107 -39.40 -44.69 31.57
C GLY A 107 -39.07 -46.02 30.88
N GLN A 108 -39.05 -46.05 29.53
CA GLN A 108 -38.66 -47.23 28.72
C GLN A 108 -37.57 -46.91 27.73
N GLN A 109 -37.54 -45.72 27.21
CA GLN A 109 -36.50 -45.21 26.27
C GLN A 109 -35.89 -43.93 26.85
N THR A 110 -34.65 -43.66 26.44
CA THR A 110 -33.94 -42.43 26.79
C THR A 110 -33.33 -41.88 25.54
N ALA A 111 -33.41 -40.55 25.34
CA ALA A 111 -32.72 -39.82 24.30
C ALA A 111 -31.92 -38.66 24.92
N SER A 112 -30.72 -38.47 24.47
CA SER A 112 -29.84 -37.37 24.91
C SER A 112 -29.30 -36.57 23.73
N LYS A 113 -29.12 -35.28 23.94
CA LYS A 113 -28.51 -34.36 22.97
C LYS A 113 -27.70 -33.30 23.65
N GLN A 114 -26.52 -33.04 23.10
CA GLN A 114 -25.66 -31.96 23.54
C GLN A 114 -26.05 -30.67 22.84
N PHE A 115 -26.05 -29.56 23.60
CA PHE A 115 -26.33 -28.23 23.13
C PHE A 115 -25.23 -27.26 23.55
N ASP A 116 -24.96 -26.31 22.70
CA ASP A 116 -24.16 -25.12 23.01
C ASP A 116 -25.11 -23.94 23.25
N LEU A 117 -24.95 -23.26 24.37
CA LEU A 117 -25.69 -22.05 24.71
C LEU A 117 -24.69 -20.90 24.83
N THR A 118 -24.79 -19.94 23.92
CA THR A 118 -23.98 -18.72 23.98
C THR A 118 -24.60 -17.73 24.94
N VAL A 119 -23.85 -17.31 25.97
CA VAL A 119 -24.20 -16.19 26.83
C VAL A 119 -23.45 -14.96 26.39
N ARG A 120 -24.16 -13.92 26.01
CA ARG A 120 -23.59 -12.63 25.60
C ARG A 120 -23.44 -11.70 26.80
N LEU A 121 -22.53 -10.73 26.69
CA LEU A 121 -22.36 -9.68 27.68
C LEU A 121 -23.68 -8.94 27.89
N GLY A 122 -24.15 -8.87 29.14
CA GLY A 122 -25.21 -7.98 29.59
C GLY A 122 -24.58 -6.66 30.05
N GLY A 123 -25.14 -5.55 29.61
CA GLY A 123 -24.74 -4.20 30.01
C GLY A 123 -25.84 -3.23 29.63
N SER A 124 -25.75 -1.96 30.04
CA SER A 124 -26.63 -0.92 29.52
C SER A 124 -26.45 -0.83 28.01
N LEU A 125 -27.56 -0.70 27.30
CA LEU A 125 -27.55 -0.46 25.87
C LEU A 125 -26.81 0.83 25.57
N THR A 126 -25.83 0.82 24.67
CA THR A 126 -25.01 1.99 24.36
C THR A 126 -24.65 1.99 22.88
N ILE A 127 -24.84 3.14 22.22
CA ILE A 127 -24.34 3.38 20.85
C ILE A 127 -22.83 3.52 20.94
N THR A 128 -22.10 2.69 20.17
CA THR A 128 -20.63 2.62 20.18
C THR A 128 -19.99 3.40 19.06
N THR A 129 -20.74 3.78 18.02
CA THR A 129 -20.26 4.67 16.98
C THR A 129 -20.05 6.07 17.57
N ILE A 130 -18.91 6.68 17.32
CA ILE A 130 -18.54 7.99 17.88
C ILE A 130 -18.72 9.14 16.88
N ALA A 131 -18.60 8.87 15.57
CA ALA A 131 -18.75 9.88 14.51
C ALA A 131 -19.24 9.27 13.20
N LEU A 132 -19.80 10.10 12.32
CA LEU A 132 -20.09 9.76 10.94
C LEU A 132 -19.02 10.33 10.02
N PRO A 133 -18.58 9.59 8.99
CA PRO A 133 -17.66 10.11 7.98
C PRO A 133 -18.30 11.27 7.21
N TYR A 134 -17.47 12.14 6.61
CA TYR A 134 -17.96 13.21 5.75
C TYR A 134 -18.57 12.65 4.47
N ALA A 135 -19.62 13.27 4.00
CA ALA A 135 -20.25 13.01 2.72
C ALA A 135 -19.88 14.10 1.72
N THR A 136 -20.01 13.84 0.42
CA THR A 136 -19.83 14.82 -0.65
C THR A 136 -21.00 14.76 -1.60
N GLU A 137 -21.52 15.90 -2.03
CA GLU A 137 -22.61 15.97 -3.03
C GLU A 137 -22.23 15.19 -4.29
N GLY A 138 -23.16 14.39 -4.79
CA GLY A 138 -22.96 13.59 -6.01
C GLY A 138 -22.08 12.36 -5.85
N VAL A 139 -21.48 12.11 -4.68
CA VAL A 139 -20.62 10.95 -4.39
C VAL A 139 -21.36 9.92 -3.54
N SER A 140 -21.17 8.63 -3.81
CA SER A 140 -21.79 7.56 -3.04
C SER A 140 -21.27 7.56 -1.59
N TYR A 141 -22.18 7.60 -0.64
CA TYR A 141 -21.91 7.61 0.79
C TYR A 141 -22.37 6.32 1.46
N LYS A 142 -21.57 5.81 2.39
CA LYS A 142 -21.93 4.68 3.25
C LYS A 142 -21.37 4.89 4.66
N ALA A 143 -22.23 4.71 5.68
CA ALA A 143 -21.83 4.72 7.08
C ALA A 143 -22.58 3.65 7.87
N THR A 144 -21.98 3.18 8.96
CA THR A 144 -22.57 2.15 9.83
C THR A 144 -22.60 2.63 11.28
N ILE A 145 -23.78 2.57 11.93
CA ILE A 145 -23.96 2.93 13.33
C ILE A 145 -24.23 1.66 14.13
N LYS A 146 -23.45 1.41 15.17
CA LYS A 146 -23.47 0.20 16.01
C LYS A 146 -23.82 0.53 17.44
N ALA A 147 -24.42 -0.46 18.12
CA ALA A 147 -24.63 -0.43 19.57
C ALA A 147 -24.17 -1.74 20.21
N THR A 148 -23.98 -1.73 21.51
CA THR A 148 -23.65 -2.90 22.34
C THR A 148 -24.43 -2.86 23.65
N GLY A 149 -24.52 -4.01 24.34
CA GLY A 149 -25.30 -4.14 25.57
C GLY A 149 -26.80 -4.32 25.31
N GLY A 150 -27.62 -4.27 26.34
CA GLY A 150 -29.06 -4.53 26.25
C GLY A 150 -29.42 -5.91 25.72
N ALA A 151 -30.69 -6.14 25.44
CA ALA A 151 -31.23 -7.38 24.91
C ALA A 151 -31.67 -7.25 23.44
N PRO A 152 -30.97 -7.88 22.46
CA PRO A 152 -31.43 -7.89 21.08
C PRO A 152 -32.78 -8.67 20.93
N PRO A 153 -33.58 -8.42 19.85
CA PRO A 153 -33.27 -7.53 18.74
C PRO A 153 -33.43 -6.06 19.07
N TYR A 154 -32.61 -5.21 18.45
CA TYR A 154 -32.70 -3.75 18.60
C TYR A 154 -33.71 -3.17 17.60
N THR A 155 -34.31 -2.05 17.98
CA THR A 155 -35.09 -1.18 17.10
C THR A 155 -34.41 0.15 16.99
N TRP A 156 -34.21 0.65 15.77
CA TRP A 156 -33.49 1.88 15.49
C TRP A 156 -34.42 2.95 14.91
N SER A 157 -34.08 4.21 15.16
CA SER A 157 -34.60 5.36 14.42
C SER A 157 -33.47 6.33 14.10
N VAL A 158 -33.50 6.90 12.89
CA VAL A 158 -32.52 7.89 12.41
C VAL A 158 -33.27 9.05 11.77
N ASN A 159 -32.99 10.26 12.22
CA ASN A 159 -33.61 11.50 11.75
C ASN A 159 -32.53 12.54 11.41
N GLY A 160 -32.83 13.49 10.53
CA GLY A 160 -31.93 14.60 10.21
C GLY A 160 -30.97 14.33 9.04
N LEU A 161 -31.14 13.24 8.29
CA LEU A 161 -30.33 12.99 7.10
C LEU A 161 -30.62 14.02 5.98
N PRO A 162 -29.56 14.47 5.26
CA PRO A 162 -29.72 15.31 4.08
C PRO A 162 -30.41 14.58 2.93
N SER A 163 -31.00 15.35 2.01
CA SER A 163 -31.64 14.79 0.81
C SER A 163 -30.66 13.95 0.00
N GLY A 164 -31.12 12.77 -0.45
CA GLY A 164 -30.29 11.80 -1.19
C GLY A 164 -29.70 10.71 -0.32
N LEU A 165 -29.65 10.88 1.01
CA LEU A 165 -29.28 9.81 1.94
C LEU A 165 -30.52 9.14 2.56
N THR A 166 -30.43 7.84 2.75
CA THR A 166 -31.44 7.00 3.40
C THR A 166 -30.76 6.07 4.40
N TRP A 167 -31.53 5.52 5.32
CA TRP A 167 -31.03 4.54 6.25
C TRP A 167 -31.83 3.24 6.22
N SER A 168 -31.23 2.16 6.62
CA SER A 168 -31.87 0.87 6.82
C SER A 168 -31.28 0.13 8.02
N GLN A 169 -32.13 -0.59 8.74
CA GLN A 169 -31.66 -1.48 9.78
C GLN A 169 -31.19 -2.81 9.17
N VAL A 170 -29.97 -3.24 9.51
CA VAL A 170 -29.38 -4.51 9.09
C VAL A 170 -29.04 -5.30 10.35
N ARG A 171 -29.92 -6.25 10.74
CA ARG A 171 -29.86 -7.03 11.98
C ARG A 171 -29.78 -6.13 13.23
N ASP A 172 -28.58 -5.92 13.78
CA ASP A 172 -28.28 -5.25 15.04
C ASP A 172 -27.64 -3.85 14.88
N HIS A 173 -27.52 -3.37 13.65
CA HIS A 173 -26.93 -2.06 13.34
C HIS A 173 -27.72 -1.31 12.27
N VAL A 174 -27.37 -0.04 12.08
CA VAL A 174 -27.92 0.81 11.02
C VAL A 174 -26.87 1.02 9.94
N GLU A 175 -27.28 0.93 8.69
CA GLU A 175 -26.52 1.44 7.54
C GLU A 175 -27.21 2.71 7.00
N ILE A 176 -26.41 3.77 6.82
CA ILE A 176 -26.80 4.99 6.08
C ILE A 176 -26.15 4.88 4.71
N ASN A 177 -26.95 4.97 3.65
CA ASN A 177 -26.51 4.81 2.27
C ASN A 177 -27.18 5.84 1.37
N GLY A 178 -26.54 6.17 0.24
CA GLY A 178 -27.13 7.01 -0.80
C GLY A 178 -26.11 7.92 -1.46
N ILE A 179 -26.61 8.91 -2.19
CA ILE A 179 -25.79 9.95 -2.83
C ILE A 179 -26.41 11.28 -2.41
N PRO A 180 -25.71 12.14 -1.61
CA PRO A 180 -26.22 13.46 -1.24
C PRO A 180 -26.57 14.26 -2.49
N ALA A 181 -27.77 14.85 -2.49
CA ALA A 181 -28.25 15.61 -3.63
C ALA A 181 -27.49 16.94 -3.77
N SER A 182 -27.39 17.48 -4.99
CA SER A 182 -26.84 18.81 -5.23
C SER A 182 -27.60 19.88 -4.44
N GLY A 183 -26.87 20.82 -3.83
CA GLY A 183 -27.43 21.87 -2.95
C GLY A 183 -27.62 21.42 -1.51
N THR A 184 -27.10 20.25 -1.11
CA THR A 184 -27.13 19.76 0.28
C THR A 184 -25.82 19.98 1.04
N ALA A 185 -24.84 20.68 0.46
CA ALA A 185 -23.63 21.02 1.18
C ALA A 185 -23.94 21.77 2.48
N GLY A 186 -23.34 21.33 3.58
CA GLY A 186 -23.61 21.90 4.91
C GLY A 186 -23.45 20.90 6.03
N THR A 187 -23.73 21.33 7.25
CA THR A 187 -23.66 20.51 8.46
C THR A 187 -25.07 20.09 8.91
N TYR A 188 -25.25 18.82 9.16
CA TYR A 188 -26.48 18.20 9.59
C TYR A 188 -26.33 17.57 10.97
N SER A 189 -27.37 17.69 11.82
CA SER A 189 -27.48 16.93 13.06
C SER A 189 -28.29 15.67 12.78
N VAL A 190 -27.67 14.51 12.90
CA VAL A 190 -28.32 13.21 12.69
C VAL A 190 -28.62 12.59 14.05
N ASP A 191 -29.89 12.59 14.43
CA ASP A 191 -30.35 12.04 15.70
C ASP A 191 -30.66 10.55 15.55
N VAL A 192 -30.00 9.73 16.34
CA VAL A 192 -30.12 8.28 16.31
C VAL A 192 -30.57 7.78 17.67
N THR A 193 -31.59 6.92 17.68
CA THR A 193 -32.05 6.23 18.87
C THR A 193 -32.00 4.72 18.63
N VAL A 194 -31.49 3.98 19.59
CA VAL A 194 -31.57 2.52 19.65
C VAL A 194 -32.38 2.12 20.86
N THR A 195 -33.27 1.12 20.72
CA THR A 195 -34.08 0.54 21.80
C THR A 195 -33.95 -0.97 21.74
N ASP A 196 -33.78 -1.61 22.87
CA ASP A 196 -33.67 -3.06 22.99
C ASP A 196 -35.03 -3.74 23.22
N SER A 197 -35.05 -5.06 23.26
CA SER A 197 -36.24 -5.85 23.45
C SER A 197 -36.54 -6.23 24.91
N SER A 198 -35.79 -5.66 25.88
CA SER A 198 -36.02 -5.95 27.31
C SER A 198 -37.31 -5.34 27.84
N SER A 199 -37.78 -5.78 29.01
CA SER A 199 -38.95 -5.23 29.67
C SER A 199 -38.64 -4.87 31.14
N PRO A 200 -38.56 -3.56 31.48
CA PRO A 200 -38.73 -2.41 30.61
C PRO A 200 -37.61 -2.26 29.58
N ALA A 201 -37.91 -1.78 28.39
CA ALA A 201 -36.96 -1.60 27.31
C ALA A 201 -35.91 -0.53 27.68
N GLN A 202 -34.66 -0.81 27.38
CA GLN A 202 -33.60 0.17 27.47
C GLN A 202 -33.49 0.96 26.15
N SER A 203 -33.09 2.23 26.22
CA SER A 203 -32.84 3.06 25.04
C SER A 203 -31.59 3.89 25.23
N ASP A 204 -30.84 4.09 24.16
CA ASP A 204 -29.74 5.03 24.09
C ASP A 204 -29.87 5.95 22.87
N ASN A 205 -29.38 7.18 23.00
CA ASN A 205 -29.50 8.22 21.99
C ASN A 205 -28.15 8.84 21.71
N ALA A 206 -27.85 9.08 20.46
CA ALA A 206 -26.68 9.86 20.04
C ALA A 206 -27.07 10.83 18.93
N THR A 207 -26.47 12.03 18.96
CA THR A 207 -26.58 13.00 17.88
C THR A 207 -25.22 13.08 17.19
N PHE A 208 -25.19 12.74 15.91
CA PHE A 208 -23.99 12.78 15.09
C PHE A 208 -24.00 14.04 14.23
N ARG A 209 -22.81 14.65 14.13
CA ARG A 209 -22.58 15.69 13.14
C ARG A 209 -22.21 15.03 11.82
N LEU A 210 -23.04 15.22 10.78
CA LEU A 210 -22.75 14.84 9.41
C LEU A 210 -22.44 16.09 8.59
N VAL A 211 -21.24 16.19 8.03
CA VAL A 211 -20.85 17.25 7.10
C VAL A 211 -21.00 16.73 5.68
N VAL A 212 -21.73 17.46 4.85
CA VAL A 212 -21.80 17.23 3.41
C VAL A 212 -20.98 18.32 2.73
N ASN A 213 -19.88 17.95 2.11
CA ASN A 213 -19.05 18.82 1.32
C ASN A 213 -19.74 19.15 -0.02
N PRO A 214 -19.55 20.34 -0.60
CA PRO A 214 -20.09 20.65 -1.92
C PRO A 214 -19.50 19.71 -2.99
N ALA A 215 -20.28 19.43 -4.03
CA ALA A 215 -19.79 18.73 -5.20
C ALA A 215 -18.62 19.52 -5.80
N GLY A 216 -17.43 18.87 -5.87
CA GLY A 216 -16.22 19.51 -6.37
C GLY A 216 -15.32 20.19 -5.31
N GLY A 217 -15.52 19.92 -4.01
CA GLY A 217 -14.59 20.32 -2.94
C GLY A 217 -13.30 19.50 -2.93
N THR A 218 -12.69 19.26 -4.09
CA THR A 218 -11.29 18.81 -4.18
C THR A 218 -10.40 20.04 -4.12
N THR A 219 -9.33 19.98 -3.33
CA THR A 219 -8.28 21.01 -3.34
C THR A 219 -7.87 21.32 -4.77
N LEU A 220 -7.78 22.63 -5.09
CA LEU A 220 -7.33 23.05 -6.41
C LEU A 220 -5.94 22.45 -6.67
N LYS A 221 -5.80 21.66 -7.74
CA LYS A 221 -4.55 21.04 -8.11
C LYS A 221 -4.38 21.09 -9.62
N ALA A 222 -3.30 21.72 -10.08
CA ALA A 222 -2.93 21.79 -11.48
C ALA A 222 -2.38 20.44 -11.96
N ASP A 223 -2.85 19.96 -13.08
CA ASP A 223 -2.27 18.83 -13.83
C ASP A 223 -2.70 18.92 -15.30
N PHE A 224 -1.94 18.29 -16.20
CA PHE A 224 -2.22 18.29 -17.63
C PHE A 224 -1.57 17.12 -18.36
N GLU A 225 -2.07 16.85 -19.57
CA GLU A 225 -1.46 15.92 -20.51
C GLU A 225 -1.18 16.62 -21.85
N ALA A 226 -0.22 16.09 -22.62
CA ALA A 226 0.11 16.57 -23.94
C ALA A 226 0.12 15.42 -24.97
N SER A 227 -0.39 15.67 -26.16
CA SER A 227 -0.39 14.69 -27.24
C SER A 227 -0.25 15.36 -28.62
N PRO A 228 0.72 14.92 -29.42
CA PRO A 228 1.84 14.04 -29.11
C PRO A 228 2.85 14.72 -28.17
N ALA A 229 3.55 13.95 -27.33
CA ALA A 229 4.61 14.47 -26.45
C ALA A 229 6.00 14.44 -27.11
N TYR A 230 6.11 13.91 -28.31
CA TYR A 230 7.32 13.93 -29.11
C TYR A 230 7.01 13.86 -30.62
N GLY A 231 7.91 14.41 -31.43
CA GLY A 231 7.77 14.40 -32.89
C GLY A 231 8.81 15.31 -33.55
N ILE A 232 8.75 15.42 -34.89
CA ILE A 232 9.67 16.24 -35.68
C ILE A 232 9.12 17.66 -35.84
N ALA A 233 9.98 18.65 -35.89
CA ALA A 233 9.64 20.06 -36.15
C ALA A 233 9.05 20.28 -37.56
N PRO A 234 8.01 21.10 -37.75
CA PRO A 234 7.20 21.75 -36.71
C PRO A 234 6.24 20.76 -36.01
N LEU A 235 6.26 20.70 -34.69
CA LEU A 235 5.43 19.80 -33.90
C LEU A 235 4.27 20.54 -33.29
N THR A 236 3.03 20.22 -33.69
CA THR A 236 1.82 20.73 -33.03
C THR A 236 1.40 19.78 -31.92
N VAL A 237 1.37 20.27 -30.70
CA VAL A 237 1.01 19.55 -29.47
C VAL A 237 -0.30 20.07 -28.93
N ASN A 238 -1.24 19.18 -28.62
CA ASN A 238 -2.50 19.51 -27.96
C ASN A 238 -2.35 19.24 -26.47
N PHE A 239 -2.66 20.23 -25.64
CA PHE A 239 -2.65 20.09 -24.19
C PHE A 239 -4.07 19.88 -23.68
N THR A 240 -4.22 19.01 -22.73
CA THR A 240 -5.49 18.71 -22.07
C THR A 240 -5.34 18.95 -20.58
N ASP A 241 -6.18 19.85 -20.06
CA ASP A 241 -6.29 20.10 -18.64
C ASP A 241 -6.78 18.84 -17.88
N LYS A 242 -6.07 18.49 -16.82
CA LYS A 242 -6.40 17.40 -15.88
C LYS A 242 -6.52 17.92 -14.44
N SER A 243 -6.55 19.23 -14.29
CA SER A 243 -6.63 19.87 -12.99
C SER A 243 -7.91 19.50 -12.25
N THR A 244 -7.82 19.44 -10.92
CA THR A 244 -8.95 19.19 -10.03
C THR A 244 -9.26 20.43 -9.20
N GLY A 245 -10.40 20.47 -8.47
CA GLY A 245 -10.77 21.63 -7.64
C GLY A 245 -11.53 22.73 -8.37
N ASN A 246 -12.11 22.43 -9.54
CA ASN A 246 -12.92 23.33 -10.35
C ASN A 246 -12.21 24.64 -10.75
N PRO A 247 -11.07 24.58 -11.44
CA PRO A 247 -10.42 25.78 -11.94
C PRO A 247 -11.34 26.58 -12.87
N THR A 248 -11.25 27.90 -12.78
CA THR A 248 -12.01 28.86 -13.62
C THR A 248 -11.12 29.65 -14.57
N SER A 249 -9.79 29.56 -14.38
CA SER A 249 -8.80 30.18 -15.25
C SER A 249 -7.54 29.35 -15.36
N TRP A 250 -6.88 29.46 -16.51
CA TRP A 250 -5.66 28.71 -16.90
C TRP A 250 -4.64 29.69 -17.42
N GLU A 251 -3.37 29.50 -17.07
CA GLU A 251 -2.21 30.20 -17.61
C GLU A 251 -1.17 29.17 -18.03
N TRP A 252 -1.02 29.02 -19.34
CA TRP A 252 -0.03 28.11 -19.92
C TRP A 252 1.23 28.86 -20.33
N ASP A 253 2.36 28.26 -20.01
CA ASP A 253 3.70 28.69 -20.44
C ASP A 253 4.38 27.45 -21.05
N PHE A 254 4.42 27.41 -22.39
CA PHE A 254 4.81 26.20 -23.12
C PHE A 254 6.31 25.96 -23.20
N ASN A 255 7.11 26.91 -22.75
CA ASN A 255 8.58 26.85 -22.76
C ASN A 255 9.19 27.19 -21.40
N ASN A 256 8.35 27.47 -20.41
CA ASN A 256 8.71 27.82 -19.03
C ASN A 256 9.66 29.04 -18.97
N ASP A 257 9.40 30.06 -19.83
CA ASP A 257 10.17 31.33 -19.83
C ASP A 257 9.56 32.40 -18.89
N GLY A 258 8.44 32.08 -18.25
CA GLY A 258 7.71 32.95 -17.33
C GLY A 258 6.69 33.85 -18.02
N ILE A 259 6.47 33.71 -19.32
CA ILE A 259 5.46 34.44 -20.08
C ILE A 259 4.28 33.52 -20.36
N VAL A 260 3.05 34.02 -20.16
CA VAL A 260 1.85 33.25 -20.46
C VAL A 260 1.61 33.22 -21.97
N ASP A 261 1.60 32.02 -22.55
CA ASP A 261 1.40 31.77 -23.96
C ASP A 261 -0.09 31.58 -24.32
N SER A 262 -0.88 30.99 -23.42
CA SER A 262 -2.32 30.76 -23.62
C SER A 262 -3.09 30.79 -22.31
N THR A 263 -4.37 31.19 -22.40
CA THR A 263 -5.34 31.13 -21.28
C THR A 263 -6.51 30.19 -21.56
N ASP A 264 -6.48 29.45 -22.66
CA ASP A 264 -7.50 28.47 -22.99
C ASP A 264 -7.36 27.23 -22.06
N GLN A 265 -8.47 26.59 -21.73
CA GLN A 265 -8.43 25.37 -20.90
C GLN A 265 -7.63 24.24 -21.56
N ASN A 266 -7.86 24.01 -22.86
CA ASN A 266 -7.21 22.95 -23.63
C ASN A 266 -6.60 23.54 -24.91
N PRO A 267 -5.43 24.19 -24.81
CA PRO A 267 -4.81 24.85 -25.94
C PRO A 267 -4.01 23.89 -26.83
N SER A 268 -3.58 24.40 -27.95
CA SER A 268 -2.52 23.77 -28.77
C SER A 268 -1.36 24.73 -28.97
N CYS A 269 -0.15 24.18 -29.02
CA CYS A 269 1.07 24.91 -29.32
C CYS A 269 1.84 24.24 -30.46
N THR A 270 2.44 25.06 -31.34
CA THR A 270 3.32 24.53 -32.41
C THR A 270 4.75 24.93 -32.11
N TYR A 271 5.59 23.94 -31.82
CA TYR A 271 7.02 24.10 -31.61
C TYR A 271 7.77 23.99 -32.94
N ASN A 272 8.53 25.01 -33.25
CA ASN A 272 9.25 25.10 -34.53
C ASN A 272 10.75 24.75 -34.44
N ASN A 273 11.30 24.74 -33.23
CA ASN A 273 12.71 24.47 -32.99
C ASN A 273 12.88 23.12 -32.27
N THR A 274 13.94 22.41 -32.61
CA THR A 274 14.34 21.19 -31.92
C THR A 274 14.75 21.44 -30.47
N GLY A 275 14.52 20.44 -29.62
CA GLY A 275 14.90 20.49 -28.21
C GLY A 275 13.83 19.93 -27.27
N TRP A 276 14.20 19.85 -25.99
CA TRP A 276 13.28 19.53 -24.89
C TRP A 276 12.57 20.79 -24.39
N TYR A 277 11.26 20.71 -24.21
CA TYR A 277 10.44 21.77 -23.67
C TYR A 277 9.89 21.36 -22.30
N THR A 278 10.10 22.23 -21.31
CA THR A 278 9.41 22.21 -20.03
C THR A 278 8.13 23.00 -20.16
N VAL A 279 7.02 22.44 -19.71
CA VAL A 279 5.71 23.07 -19.81
C VAL A 279 5.18 23.35 -18.41
N ARG A 280 4.60 24.53 -18.25
CA ARG A 280 3.99 24.98 -17.00
C ARG A 280 2.53 25.33 -17.21
N LEU A 281 1.70 24.84 -16.30
CA LEU A 281 0.30 25.27 -16.18
C LEU A 281 0.07 25.84 -14.78
N THR A 282 -0.47 27.03 -14.71
CA THR A 282 -1.03 27.61 -13.48
C THR A 282 -2.54 27.69 -13.63
N VAL A 283 -3.28 27.22 -12.64
CA VAL A 283 -4.74 27.29 -12.60
C VAL A 283 -5.21 28.10 -11.40
N SER A 284 -6.40 28.71 -11.51
CA SER A 284 -7.06 29.38 -10.38
C SER A 284 -8.55 29.09 -10.39
N ASP A 285 -9.16 28.96 -9.21
CA ASP A 285 -10.61 28.90 -8.99
C ASP A 285 -11.22 30.26 -8.66
N GLY A 286 -10.39 31.32 -8.66
CA GLY A 286 -10.75 32.67 -8.29
C GLY A 286 -10.42 33.03 -6.83
N THR A 287 -10.04 32.05 -6.01
CA THR A 287 -9.62 32.20 -4.61
C THR A 287 -8.20 31.72 -4.42
N ASP A 288 -7.94 30.51 -4.87
CA ASP A 288 -6.65 29.81 -4.78
C ASP A 288 -6.00 29.69 -6.17
N THR A 289 -4.70 29.41 -6.16
CA THR A 289 -3.92 29.12 -7.36
C THR A 289 -3.04 27.89 -7.10
N ASP A 290 -2.87 27.03 -8.11
CA ASP A 290 -1.89 25.95 -8.10
C ASP A 290 -1.14 25.88 -9.42
N THR A 291 0.09 25.36 -9.39
CA THR A 291 0.98 25.32 -10.56
C THR A 291 1.58 23.93 -10.73
N CYS A 292 1.46 23.37 -11.92
CA CYS A 292 2.14 22.14 -12.35
C CYS A 292 3.23 22.48 -13.37
N VAL A 293 4.45 21.98 -13.11
CA VAL A 293 5.57 22.08 -14.05
C VAL A 293 6.00 20.67 -14.42
N LYS A 294 6.01 20.36 -15.72
CA LYS A 294 6.54 19.09 -16.25
C LYS A 294 7.82 19.37 -17.03
N GLU A 295 8.96 19.06 -16.38
CA GLU A 295 10.27 19.26 -16.98
C GLU A 295 10.52 18.29 -18.13
N MET A 296 11.15 18.75 -19.21
CA MET A 296 11.48 17.92 -20.39
C MET A 296 10.28 17.09 -20.84
N TYR A 297 9.11 17.71 -20.95
CA TYR A 297 7.86 17.03 -21.17
C TYR A 297 7.52 16.81 -22.65
N VAL A 298 7.93 17.75 -23.52
CA VAL A 298 7.78 17.64 -24.96
C VAL A 298 9.15 17.62 -25.62
N LEU A 299 9.43 16.59 -26.44
CA LEU A 299 10.60 16.54 -27.30
C LEU A 299 10.24 16.90 -28.74
N VAL A 300 10.83 17.97 -29.24
CA VAL A 300 10.84 18.23 -30.69
C VAL A 300 12.16 17.70 -31.24
N ALA A 301 12.08 16.56 -31.90
CA ALA A 301 13.23 15.87 -32.42
C ALA A 301 13.71 16.45 -33.76
N ASP A 302 15.00 16.32 -34.04
CA ASP A 302 15.57 16.61 -35.37
C ASP A 302 15.28 15.44 -36.31
N ASN A 303 15.56 14.22 -35.86
CA ASN A 303 15.23 12.99 -36.59
C ASN A 303 14.57 11.97 -35.64
N ILE A 304 13.80 11.03 -36.22
CA ILE A 304 13.27 9.84 -35.54
C ILE A 304 13.86 8.60 -36.24
N TRP A 305 14.64 7.83 -35.45
CA TRP A 305 15.24 6.58 -35.89
C TRP A 305 14.45 5.40 -35.33
N TYR A 306 14.34 4.34 -36.08
CA TYR A 306 13.56 3.15 -35.77
C TYR A 306 14.47 1.93 -35.67
N VAL A 307 14.32 1.15 -34.59
CA VAL A 307 15.06 -0.09 -34.34
C VAL A 307 14.09 -1.23 -34.07
N ASN A 308 14.24 -2.33 -34.79
CA ASN A 308 13.44 -3.55 -34.59
C ASN A 308 14.33 -4.80 -34.67
N GLY A 309 14.64 -5.40 -33.51
CA GLY A 309 15.51 -6.58 -33.45
C GLY A 309 14.95 -7.83 -34.13
N ASP A 310 13.62 -7.93 -34.28
CA ASP A 310 12.97 -9.10 -34.88
C ASP A 310 12.77 -8.96 -36.42
N GLY A 311 12.88 -7.77 -36.99
CA GLY A 311 12.62 -7.56 -38.40
C GLY A 311 13.43 -6.49 -39.10
N GLY A 312 14.34 -5.83 -38.34
CA GLY A 312 15.23 -4.78 -38.89
C GLY A 312 16.50 -5.34 -39.54
N ASP A 313 17.24 -4.47 -40.23
CA ASP A 313 18.53 -4.75 -40.79
C ASP A 313 19.41 -3.48 -40.73
N ASP A 314 20.64 -3.60 -40.25
CA ASP A 314 21.55 -2.45 -40.11
C ASP A 314 22.04 -1.84 -41.42
N THR A 315 21.68 -2.44 -42.56
CA THR A 315 21.84 -1.87 -43.91
C THR A 315 20.67 -0.97 -44.33
N ASN A 316 19.58 -0.96 -43.58
CA ASN A 316 18.41 -0.09 -43.78
C ASN A 316 18.71 1.36 -43.48
N GLY A 317 17.79 2.26 -43.81
CA GLY A 317 17.90 3.69 -43.57
C GLY A 317 17.49 4.13 -42.15
N GLY A 318 16.77 3.29 -41.38
CA GLY A 318 16.30 3.57 -40.03
C GLY A 318 15.18 4.61 -39.94
N THR A 319 14.53 4.97 -41.05
CA THR A 319 13.58 6.09 -41.13
C THR A 319 12.12 5.73 -40.87
N GLY A 320 11.84 4.47 -40.59
CA GLY A 320 10.48 3.96 -40.29
C GLY A 320 10.50 2.48 -39.92
N TRP A 321 9.41 1.96 -39.41
CA TRP A 321 9.32 0.54 -38.99
C TRP A 321 9.59 -0.47 -40.11
N SER A 322 9.22 -0.14 -41.34
CA SER A 322 9.50 -1.00 -42.52
C SER A 322 10.95 -0.90 -43.01
N ASP A 323 11.72 0.06 -42.50
CA ASP A 323 13.11 0.35 -42.86
C ASP A 323 13.97 0.46 -41.59
N ALA A 324 13.57 -0.24 -40.53
CA ALA A 324 14.21 -0.15 -39.22
C ALA A 324 15.61 -0.77 -39.22
N PHE A 325 16.50 -0.23 -38.38
CA PHE A 325 17.76 -0.88 -38.00
C PHE A 325 17.52 -2.15 -37.19
N ALA A 326 18.43 -3.09 -37.23
CA ALA A 326 18.39 -4.28 -36.36
C ALA A 326 18.92 -4.03 -34.96
N THR A 327 19.87 -3.09 -34.78
CA THR A 327 20.58 -2.89 -33.53
C THR A 327 20.44 -1.46 -32.98
N ILE A 328 20.44 -1.34 -31.64
CA ILE A 328 20.46 -0.05 -30.95
C ILE A 328 21.77 0.69 -31.24
N GLY A 329 22.89 -0.03 -31.23
CA GLY A 329 24.21 0.54 -31.52
C GLY A 329 24.29 1.20 -32.90
N LYS A 330 23.62 0.63 -33.91
CA LYS A 330 23.54 1.26 -35.25
C LYS A 330 22.77 2.57 -35.19
N ALA A 331 21.64 2.60 -34.53
CA ALA A 331 20.83 3.82 -34.39
C ALA A 331 21.58 4.90 -33.61
N LEU A 332 22.25 4.54 -32.50
CA LEU A 332 23.11 5.47 -31.75
C LEU A 332 24.26 6.04 -32.59
N SER A 333 24.82 5.26 -33.53
CA SER A 333 25.84 5.74 -34.42
C SER A 333 25.36 6.71 -35.50
N ALA A 334 24.08 6.69 -35.79
CA ALA A 334 23.42 7.55 -36.79
C ALA A 334 22.84 8.83 -36.20
N ALA A 335 22.48 8.79 -34.89
CA ALA A 335 21.77 9.87 -34.23
C ALA A 335 22.67 11.04 -33.87
N ASP A 336 22.11 12.25 -33.80
CA ASP A 336 22.71 13.48 -33.32
C ASP A 336 21.95 14.05 -32.12
N ASP A 337 22.29 15.27 -31.66
CA ASP A 337 21.60 15.95 -30.56
C ASP A 337 20.11 16.12 -30.86
N TYR A 338 19.28 15.80 -29.85
CA TYR A 338 17.81 15.86 -29.89
C TYR A 338 17.15 14.87 -30.85
N ASP A 339 17.88 13.87 -31.33
CA ASP A 339 17.26 12.77 -32.07
C ASP A 339 16.48 11.85 -31.11
N LEU A 340 15.36 11.30 -31.61
CA LEU A 340 14.58 10.28 -30.96
C LEU A 340 14.88 8.92 -31.59
N ILE A 341 15.23 7.93 -30.79
CA ILE A 341 15.35 6.54 -31.22
C ILE A 341 14.20 5.72 -30.63
N LEU A 342 13.31 5.23 -31.47
CA LEU A 342 12.22 4.32 -31.09
C LEU A 342 12.67 2.87 -31.26
N VAL A 343 12.68 2.12 -30.17
CA VAL A 343 13.15 0.73 -30.13
C VAL A 343 11.97 -0.21 -29.88
N ALA A 344 11.68 -1.08 -30.84
CA ALA A 344 10.60 -2.08 -30.72
C ALA A 344 10.91 -3.12 -29.62
N ASP A 345 9.87 -3.69 -29.06
CA ASP A 345 9.93 -4.81 -28.11
C ASP A 345 10.53 -6.06 -28.80
N ALA A 346 11.78 -6.30 -28.56
CA ALA A 346 12.58 -7.45 -28.97
C ALA A 346 13.72 -7.66 -27.95
N THR A 347 14.51 -8.71 -28.11
CA THR A 347 15.71 -8.92 -27.30
C THR A 347 16.96 -8.49 -28.08
N TYR A 348 17.68 -7.53 -27.53
CA TYR A 348 18.93 -6.97 -28.07
C TYR A 348 20.11 -7.50 -27.26
N ASN A 349 20.96 -8.29 -27.87
CA ASN A 349 22.16 -8.84 -27.24
C ASN A 349 23.34 -7.87 -27.47
N GLU A 350 23.23 -6.68 -26.87
CA GLU A 350 24.19 -5.58 -27.06
C GLU A 350 24.82 -5.14 -25.74
N THR A 351 26.04 -4.67 -25.83
CA THR A 351 26.82 -4.13 -24.69
C THR A 351 27.60 -2.89 -25.12
N ASN A 352 28.00 -2.09 -24.12
CA ASN A 352 28.79 -0.89 -24.30
C ASN A 352 28.18 0.13 -25.27
N LEU A 353 26.85 0.26 -25.22
CA LEU A 353 26.15 1.32 -25.93
C LEU A 353 26.57 2.68 -25.36
N ASP A 354 26.82 3.64 -26.23
CA ASP A 354 27.37 4.96 -25.87
C ASP A 354 26.63 6.06 -26.66
N PHE A 355 26.21 7.09 -25.95
CA PHE A 355 25.58 8.26 -26.57
C PHE A 355 26.63 9.24 -27.13
N GLY A 356 27.88 9.15 -26.66
CA GLY A 356 29.01 9.98 -27.14
C GLY A 356 28.81 11.46 -26.82
N GLY A 357 28.26 11.79 -25.64
CA GLY A 357 28.00 13.15 -25.20
C GLY A 357 26.72 13.78 -25.77
N ARG A 358 25.98 13.07 -26.64
CA ARG A 358 24.82 13.60 -27.35
C ARG A 358 23.54 13.51 -26.50
N LYS A 359 22.62 14.43 -26.78
CA LYS A 359 21.31 14.58 -26.13
C LYS A 359 20.26 13.73 -26.85
N ILE A 360 20.36 12.43 -26.76
CA ILE A 360 19.51 11.47 -27.47
C ILE A 360 18.39 11.00 -26.53
N TYR A 361 17.17 10.89 -27.06
CA TYR A 361 16.07 10.20 -26.39
C TYR A 361 15.96 8.77 -26.93
N LEU A 362 16.46 7.80 -26.18
CA LEU A 362 16.32 6.38 -26.48
C LEU A 362 15.07 5.83 -25.78
N LYS A 363 14.06 5.48 -26.53
CA LYS A 363 12.75 5.10 -26.02
C LYS A 363 12.31 3.71 -26.48
N GLY A 364 12.03 2.82 -25.54
CA GLY A 364 11.39 1.53 -25.79
C GLY A 364 9.89 1.68 -26.06
N VAL A 365 9.39 0.95 -27.07
CA VAL A 365 7.97 0.92 -27.45
C VAL A 365 7.48 -0.50 -27.70
N ASP A 366 6.19 -0.74 -27.47
CA ASP A 366 5.50 -2.01 -27.65
C ASP A 366 5.02 -2.23 -29.11
N HIS A 367 5.94 -2.16 -30.06
CA HIS A 367 5.64 -2.20 -31.48
C HIS A 367 5.22 -3.60 -31.99
N ASN A 368 5.91 -4.65 -31.54
CA ASN A 368 5.68 -6.03 -31.98
C ASN A 368 4.59 -6.72 -31.14
N THR A 369 4.57 -6.49 -29.83
CA THR A 369 3.65 -7.10 -28.86
C THR A 369 3.11 -6.05 -27.91
N ALA A 370 1.81 -5.82 -27.91
CA ALA A 370 1.18 -4.82 -27.05
C ALA A 370 1.53 -5.04 -25.56
N GLY A 371 1.99 -3.98 -24.90
CA GLY A 371 2.39 -3.97 -23.50
C GLY A 371 3.77 -4.58 -23.19
N ALA A 372 4.52 -5.02 -24.20
CA ALA A 372 5.88 -5.53 -24.00
C ALA A 372 6.92 -4.40 -24.02
N GLN A 373 8.04 -4.61 -23.34
CA GLN A 373 9.18 -3.71 -23.33
C GLN A 373 10.38 -4.32 -24.08
N PRO A 374 11.21 -3.55 -24.78
CA PRO A 374 12.47 -4.05 -25.30
C PRO A 374 13.39 -4.50 -24.20
N VAL A 375 14.12 -5.57 -24.45
CA VAL A 375 15.05 -6.21 -23.53
C VAL A 375 16.48 -6.06 -24.05
N ILE A 376 17.34 -5.38 -23.29
CA ILE A 376 18.79 -5.43 -23.51
C ILE A 376 19.35 -6.53 -22.62
N ASP A 377 19.70 -7.67 -23.23
CA ASP A 377 20.32 -8.80 -22.55
C ASP A 377 21.85 -8.77 -22.80
N CYS A 378 22.61 -8.36 -21.80
CA CYS A 378 24.06 -8.25 -21.92
C CYS A 378 24.77 -9.61 -21.91
N GLN A 379 24.08 -10.73 -21.68
CA GLN A 379 24.60 -12.11 -21.70
C GLN A 379 25.88 -12.31 -20.87
N GLN A 380 26.07 -11.51 -19.81
CA GLN A 380 27.27 -11.45 -18.98
C GLN A 380 28.55 -11.05 -19.74
N ALA A 381 28.43 -10.46 -20.92
CA ALA A 381 29.57 -10.08 -21.77
C ALA A 381 30.06 -8.63 -21.54
N GLY A 382 29.36 -7.86 -20.75
CA GLY A 382 29.66 -6.45 -20.47
C GLY A 382 28.51 -5.72 -19.83
N ARG A 383 28.55 -4.39 -19.80
CA ARG A 383 27.46 -3.51 -19.40
C ARG A 383 26.62 -3.11 -20.61
N ALA A 384 25.36 -2.71 -20.40
CA ALA A 384 24.53 -2.18 -21.47
C ALA A 384 25.02 -0.81 -21.94
N PHE A 385 25.20 0.14 -21.01
CA PHE A 385 25.56 1.52 -21.35
C PHE A 385 26.79 2.01 -20.60
N HIS A 386 27.57 2.84 -21.30
CA HIS A 386 28.63 3.66 -20.73
C HIS A 386 28.39 5.14 -21.07
N PHE A 387 28.21 5.97 -20.05
CA PHE A 387 28.13 7.42 -20.16
C PHE A 387 29.38 8.02 -19.59
N GLY A 388 30.26 8.58 -20.43
CA GLY A 388 31.57 9.11 -20.06
C GLY A 388 32.01 10.29 -20.90
N SER A 389 31.06 10.83 -21.69
CA SER A 389 31.34 11.91 -22.64
C SER A 389 30.67 13.24 -22.29
N GLY A 390 30.25 13.39 -21.02
CA GLY A 390 29.58 14.59 -20.52
C GLY A 390 28.08 14.64 -20.79
N GLU A 391 27.45 13.49 -20.92
CA GLU A 391 25.96 13.37 -21.06
C GLU A 391 25.27 14.11 -19.93
N THR A 392 24.19 14.80 -20.29
CA THR A 392 23.38 15.60 -19.37
C THR A 392 22.01 14.94 -19.14
N LYS A 393 21.13 15.58 -18.33
CA LYS A 393 19.75 15.11 -18.12
C LYS A 393 18.94 14.97 -19.43
N GLU A 394 19.37 15.62 -20.52
CA GLU A 394 18.74 15.55 -21.83
C GLU A 394 19.10 14.28 -22.62
N SER A 395 20.08 13.50 -22.14
CA SER A 395 20.40 12.17 -22.67
C SER A 395 19.56 11.15 -21.88
N VAL A 396 18.54 10.58 -22.51
CA VAL A 396 17.45 9.85 -21.82
C VAL A 396 17.40 8.39 -22.29
N ILE A 397 17.32 7.47 -21.31
CA ILE A 397 16.92 6.07 -21.52
C ILE A 397 15.53 5.88 -20.89
N ASP A 398 14.56 5.44 -21.66
CA ASP A 398 13.17 5.30 -21.24
C ASP A 398 12.57 3.95 -21.67
N ASN A 399 11.99 3.21 -20.71
CA ASN A 399 11.16 2.03 -20.95
C ASN A 399 11.91 0.81 -21.51
N PHE A 400 12.98 0.38 -20.80
CA PHE A 400 13.76 -0.83 -21.14
C PHE A 400 13.83 -1.81 -19.97
N THR A 401 13.90 -3.10 -20.30
CA THR A 401 14.44 -4.13 -19.40
C THR A 401 15.91 -4.35 -19.71
N ILE A 402 16.81 -4.11 -18.73
CA ILE A 402 18.27 -4.28 -18.84
C ILE A 402 18.70 -5.40 -17.89
N LYS A 403 19.19 -6.50 -18.44
CA LYS A 403 19.50 -7.68 -17.64
C LYS A 403 20.82 -8.36 -17.99
N ASN A 404 21.29 -9.21 -17.05
CA ASN A 404 22.47 -10.05 -17.21
C ASN A 404 23.73 -9.24 -17.57
N GLY A 405 23.79 -7.97 -17.16
CA GLY A 405 25.01 -7.18 -17.28
C GLY A 405 26.09 -7.67 -16.33
N SER A 406 27.35 -7.71 -16.79
CA SER A 406 28.49 -8.14 -16.00
C SER A 406 29.74 -7.41 -16.45
N ALA A 407 30.27 -6.53 -15.57
CA ALA A 407 31.43 -5.70 -15.88
C ALA A 407 32.24 -5.45 -14.60
N ASP A 408 33.39 -4.82 -14.73
CA ASP A 408 34.22 -4.44 -13.58
C ASP A 408 33.61 -3.32 -12.76
N THR A 409 32.84 -2.43 -13.41
CA THR A 409 32.16 -1.29 -12.79
C THR A 409 30.78 -1.10 -13.44
N GLY A 410 29.72 -0.95 -12.65
CA GLY A 410 28.36 -0.75 -13.16
C GLY A 410 27.93 -1.89 -14.09
N GLY A 411 27.36 -2.95 -13.53
CA GLY A 411 27.00 -4.15 -14.30
C GLY A 411 26.08 -3.88 -15.49
N ALA A 412 25.17 -2.92 -15.38
CA ALA A 412 24.31 -2.48 -16.47
C ALA A 412 24.68 -1.10 -17.02
N ILE A 413 24.92 -0.11 -16.15
CA ILE A 413 25.23 1.27 -16.52
C ILE A 413 26.43 1.77 -15.73
N TYR A 414 27.38 2.40 -16.41
CA TYR A 414 28.45 3.19 -15.79
C TYR A 414 28.33 4.65 -16.22
N CYS A 415 28.21 5.56 -15.24
CA CYS A 415 28.23 6.99 -15.44
C CYS A 415 29.54 7.56 -14.86
N GLU A 416 30.35 8.20 -15.66
CA GLU A 416 31.57 8.89 -15.29
C GLU A 416 31.51 10.35 -15.76
N SER A 417 31.47 11.30 -14.83
CA SER A 417 31.32 12.72 -15.14
C SER A 417 30.15 13.05 -16.07
N SER A 418 29.10 12.25 -16.01
CA SER A 418 27.95 12.28 -16.90
C SER A 418 26.65 12.01 -16.10
N SER A 419 25.61 12.77 -16.37
CA SER A 419 24.38 12.75 -15.57
C SER A 419 23.12 12.57 -16.44
N PRO A 420 22.93 11.39 -17.07
CA PRO A 420 21.79 11.11 -17.92
C PRO A 420 20.49 10.95 -17.10
N THR A 421 19.36 10.89 -17.80
CA THR A 421 18.06 10.48 -17.26
C THR A 421 17.79 9.02 -17.58
N VAL A 422 17.39 8.24 -16.57
CA VAL A 422 17.00 6.84 -16.69
C VAL A 422 15.60 6.68 -16.10
N THR A 423 14.63 6.34 -16.91
CA THR A 423 13.25 6.29 -16.45
C THR A 423 12.49 5.07 -16.96
N ASN A 424 11.47 4.61 -16.19
CA ASN A 424 10.60 3.49 -16.54
C ASN A 424 11.35 2.18 -16.88
N CYS A 425 12.54 1.98 -16.34
CA CYS A 425 13.40 0.84 -16.66
C CYS A 425 13.38 -0.24 -15.59
N THR A 426 13.58 -1.48 -16.03
CA THR A 426 13.77 -2.64 -15.16
C THR A 426 15.22 -3.13 -15.24
N PHE A 427 15.91 -3.20 -14.11
CA PHE A 427 17.28 -3.74 -13.99
C PHE A 427 17.24 -5.07 -13.24
N SER A 428 17.59 -6.18 -13.89
CA SER A 428 17.48 -7.48 -13.25
C SER A 428 18.71 -8.36 -13.47
N GLY A 429 19.19 -8.97 -12.38
CA GLY A 429 20.30 -9.93 -12.44
C GLY A 429 21.62 -9.34 -13.00
N ASN A 430 21.83 -8.02 -12.88
CA ASN A 430 23.08 -7.39 -13.26
C ASN A 430 24.10 -7.53 -12.12
N SER A 431 25.38 -7.70 -12.46
CA SER A 431 26.41 -7.98 -11.49
C SER A 431 27.75 -7.35 -11.84
N VAL A 432 28.62 -7.22 -10.85
CA VAL A 432 30.01 -6.84 -11.04
C VAL A 432 30.94 -7.97 -10.62
N ASN A 433 31.99 -8.16 -11.38
CA ASN A 433 32.97 -9.24 -11.17
C ASN A 433 34.30 -8.74 -10.57
N SER A 434 34.40 -7.42 -10.26
CA SER A 434 35.62 -6.77 -9.82
C SER A 434 35.84 -6.97 -8.30
N TYR A 435 37.11 -6.85 -7.92
CA TYR A 435 37.54 -6.66 -6.54
C TYR A 435 37.38 -5.20 -6.07
N ASP A 436 37.03 -4.29 -6.97
CA ASP A 436 36.79 -2.88 -6.66
C ASP A 436 35.31 -2.64 -6.29
N ARG A 437 35.08 -1.62 -5.49
CA ARG A 437 33.77 -1.19 -5.06
C ARG A 437 32.95 -0.70 -6.25
N SER A 438 31.76 -1.20 -6.46
CA SER A 438 30.96 -0.88 -7.65
C SER A 438 29.46 -1.10 -7.45
N GLY A 439 28.64 -0.68 -8.42
CA GLY A 439 27.20 -0.92 -8.44
C GLY A 439 26.83 -2.14 -9.29
N GLY A 440 26.05 -3.06 -8.73
CA GLY A 440 25.59 -4.26 -9.45
C GLY A 440 24.84 -3.91 -10.72
N ALA A 441 23.96 -2.93 -10.69
CA ALA A 441 23.30 -2.38 -11.87
C ALA A 441 23.95 -1.06 -12.31
N ILE A 442 23.95 -0.02 -11.49
CA ILE A 442 24.43 1.32 -11.87
C ILE A 442 25.59 1.76 -10.99
N TYR A 443 26.66 2.26 -11.61
CA TYR A 443 27.73 2.95 -10.92
C TYR A 443 27.79 4.42 -11.36
N CYS A 444 27.71 5.33 -10.38
CA CYS A 444 27.85 6.76 -10.56
C CYS A 444 29.19 7.22 -9.97
N TYR A 445 30.08 7.75 -10.81
CA TYR A 445 31.33 8.36 -10.41
C TYR A 445 31.37 9.81 -10.87
N GLN A 446 31.41 10.77 -9.93
CA GLN A 446 31.33 12.22 -10.21
C GLN A 446 30.12 12.55 -11.11
N SER A 447 29.00 11.84 -10.90
CA SER A 447 27.83 11.84 -11.76
C SER A 447 26.55 11.85 -10.93
N SER A 448 25.59 12.64 -11.32
CA SER A 448 24.32 12.75 -10.59
C SER A 448 23.11 12.54 -11.53
N PRO A 449 22.90 11.32 -12.04
CA PRO A 449 21.79 11.03 -12.94
C PRO A 449 20.43 11.19 -12.26
N SER A 450 19.41 11.42 -13.05
CA SER A 450 18.01 11.30 -12.64
C SER A 450 17.52 9.88 -12.89
N ILE A 451 17.07 9.18 -11.84
CA ILE A 451 16.59 7.78 -11.92
C ILE A 451 15.16 7.76 -11.39
N ALA A 452 14.18 7.49 -12.26
CA ALA A 452 12.79 7.58 -11.90
C ALA A 452 11.96 6.39 -12.38
N ASN A 453 10.95 5.98 -11.61
CA ASN A 453 10.00 4.92 -12.00
C ASN A 453 10.69 3.60 -12.39
N CYS A 454 11.83 3.27 -11.77
CA CYS A 454 12.64 2.10 -12.12
C CYS A 454 12.50 0.97 -11.11
N THR A 455 12.64 -0.26 -11.61
CA THR A 455 12.68 -1.47 -10.77
C THR A 455 14.08 -2.09 -10.81
N PHE A 456 14.67 -2.32 -9.63
CA PHE A 456 15.94 -2.99 -9.46
C PHE A 456 15.76 -4.30 -8.73
N SER A 457 15.95 -5.44 -9.39
CA SER A 457 15.69 -6.75 -8.81
C SER A 457 16.86 -7.73 -8.97
N GLY A 458 17.29 -8.33 -7.87
CA GLY A 458 18.31 -9.37 -7.88
C GLY A 458 19.68 -8.93 -8.45
N ASN A 459 20.02 -7.65 -8.39
CA ASN A 459 21.33 -7.17 -8.80
C ASN A 459 22.37 -7.37 -7.69
N SER A 460 23.66 -7.56 -8.05
CA SER A 460 24.70 -7.96 -7.10
C SER A 460 26.01 -7.21 -7.29
N ALA A 461 26.56 -6.68 -6.20
CA ALA A 461 27.84 -5.99 -6.18
C ALA A 461 29.08 -6.92 -6.01
N GLY A 462 28.91 -8.24 -6.07
CA GLY A 462 30.01 -9.17 -5.91
C GLY A 462 30.58 -9.25 -4.49
N SER A 463 31.86 -9.68 -4.34
CA SER A 463 32.40 -10.07 -3.04
C SER A 463 33.09 -8.96 -2.22
N TYR A 464 33.37 -7.79 -2.77
CA TYR A 464 34.27 -6.78 -2.12
C TYR A 464 33.62 -5.45 -1.71
N GLY A 465 32.32 -5.41 -1.62
CA GLY A 465 31.56 -4.23 -1.23
C GLY A 465 31.13 -3.43 -2.45
N GLY A 466 30.00 -2.77 -2.32
CA GLY A 466 29.34 -2.00 -3.38
C GLY A 466 27.87 -1.88 -3.14
N GLY A 467 27.17 -1.11 -3.94
CA GLY A 467 25.71 -1.10 -3.95
C GLY A 467 25.19 -2.28 -4.78
N GLY A 468 24.38 -3.16 -4.21
CA GLY A 468 23.81 -4.27 -4.97
C GLY A 468 23.11 -3.81 -6.24
N ALA A 469 22.37 -2.71 -6.17
CA ALA A 469 21.82 -2.04 -7.34
C ALA A 469 22.64 -0.80 -7.74
N ILE A 470 22.77 0.20 -6.86
CA ILE A 470 23.38 1.49 -7.21
C ILE A 470 24.57 1.78 -6.29
N TYR A 471 25.68 2.23 -6.87
CA TYR A 471 26.82 2.75 -6.14
C TYR A 471 27.08 4.21 -6.53
N CYS A 472 27.10 5.08 -5.52
CA CYS A 472 27.37 6.50 -5.67
C CYS A 472 28.74 6.85 -5.08
N ASN A 473 29.65 7.41 -5.87
CA ASN A 473 30.96 7.88 -5.45
C ASN A 473 31.18 9.31 -5.93
N GLN A 474 31.24 10.26 -5.01
CA GLN A 474 31.20 11.68 -5.31
C GLN A 474 30.01 12.08 -6.20
N SER A 475 28.85 11.51 -5.91
CA SER A 475 27.68 11.52 -6.78
C SER A 475 26.39 11.65 -5.98
N SER A 476 25.50 12.52 -6.40
CA SER A 476 24.25 12.80 -5.70
C SER A 476 23.04 12.67 -6.64
N PRO A 477 22.72 11.46 -7.12
CA PRO A 477 21.58 11.25 -8.01
C PRO A 477 20.24 11.60 -7.34
N ASN A 478 19.26 11.96 -8.17
CA ASN A 478 17.87 12.03 -7.77
C ASN A 478 17.20 10.69 -8.09
N ILE A 479 16.72 9.97 -7.07
CA ILE A 479 16.10 8.65 -7.20
C ILE A 479 14.65 8.75 -6.72
N SER A 480 13.68 8.53 -7.61
CA SER A 480 12.28 8.71 -7.28
C SER A 480 11.38 7.60 -7.83
N ASN A 481 10.35 7.24 -7.07
CA ASN A 481 9.34 6.23 -7.46
C ASN A 481 9.96 4.90 -7.88
N CYS A 482 11.05 4.48 -7.22
CA CYS A 482 11.78 3.27 -7.58
C CYS A 482 11.54 2.13 -6.59
N THR A 483 11.61 0.90 -7.10
CA THR A 483 11.50 -0.32 -6.29
C THR A 483 12.82 -1.08 -6.32
N PHE A 484 13.35 -1.40 -5.14
CA PHE A 484 14.59 -2.17 -4.95
C PHE A 484 14.26 -3.47 -4.23
N THR A 485 14.35 -4.60 -4.92
CA THR A 485 13.95 -5.90 -4.37
C THR A 485 15.04 -6.95 -4.51
N GLY A 486 15.44 -7.57 -3.39
CA GLY A 486 16.35 -8.72 -3.41
C GLY A 486 17.74 -8.41 -3.97
N ASN A 487 18.19 -7.15 -3.93
CA ASN A 487 19.55 -6.79 -4.36
C ASN A 487 20.58 -7.14 -3.27
N SER A 488 21.79 -7.51 -3.66
CA SER A 488 22.85 -7.97 -2.77
C SER A 488 24.10 -7.12 -2.85
N GLY A 489 24.38 -6.41 -1.77
CA GLY A 489 25.66 -5.72 -1.59
C GLY A 489 26.80 -6.69 -1.28
N GLY A 490 28.04 -6.31 -1.57
CA GLY A 490 29.20 -7.16 -1.38
C GLY A 490 29.52 -7.48 0.08
N VAL A 491 30.24 -8.59 0.29
CA VAL A 491 30.74 -9.02 1.59
C VAL A 491 32.22 -8.62 1.72
N TYR A 492 32.53 -7.63 2.54
CA TYR A 492 33.91 -7.22 2.78
C TYR A 492 34.65 -8.21 3.72
N GLY A 493 35.66 -8.86 3.22
CA GLY A 493 36.45 -9.85 3.95
C GLY A 493 37.67 -9.34 4.73
N GLY A 494 37.90 -8.02 4.83
CA GLY A 494 39.07 -7.42 5.47
C GLY A 494 38.70 -6.42 6.54
N GLY A 495 38.76 -6.77 7.78
CA GLY A 495 38.83 -5.99 9.05
C GLY A 495 38.32 -4.54 9.17
N GLY A 496 37.63 -4.00 8.19
CA GLY A 496 36.99 -2.67 8.21
C GLY A 496 35.47 -2.77 8.13
N PHE A 497 34.76 -1.81 8.71
CA PHE A 497 33.29 -1.82 8.82
C PHE A 497 32.55 -1.40 7.52
N CYS A 498 33.24 -1.28 6.37
CA CYS A 498 32.68 -0.80 5.11
C CYS A 498 32.23 -1.97 4.22
N GLY A 499 31.06 -2.49 4.45
CA GLY A 499 30.54 -3.63 3.66
C GLY A 499 29.31 -3.30 2.83
N GLY A 500 29.34 -2.42 1.88
CA GLY A 500 28.35 -2.13 0.84
C GLY A 500 26.86 -2.03 1.28
N GLY A 501 26.05 -1.34 0.53
CA GLY A 501 24.59 -1.31 0.67
C GLY A 501 23.91 -2.41 -0.18
N GLY A 502 22.93 -3.12 0.38
CA GLY A 502 22.23 -4.15 -0.38
C GLY A 502 21.58 -3.62 -1.66
N ALA A 503 20.92 -2.49 -1.58
CA ALA A 503 20.43 -1.77 -2.74
C ALA A 503 21.37 -0.61 -3.13
N ILE A 504 21.60 0.36 -2.24
CA ILE A 504 22.34 1.58 -2.55
C ILE A 504 23.53 1.74 -1.62
N TRP A 505 24.70 2.07 -2.17
CA TRP A 505 25.85 2.50 -1.40
C TRP A 505 26.29 3.90 -1.80
N CYS A 506 26.31 4.80 -0.80
CA CYS A 506 26.76 6.18 -0.95
C CYS A 506 28.12 6.35 -0.27
N CYS A 507 29.11 6.84 -0.99
CA CYS A 507 30.41 7.11 -0.40
C CYS A 507 31.04 8.39 -0.92
N ASN A 508 32.04 8.90 -0.16
CA ASN A 508 32.86 10.03 -0.56
C ASN A 508 32.02 11.27 -0.95
N TYR A 509 31.31 11.85 0.03
CA TYR A 509 30.49 13.06 -0.16
C TYR A 509 29.27 12.87 -1.09
N SER A 510 28.75 11.67 -1.20
CA SER A 510 27.56 11.38 -2.00
C SER A 510 26.29 11.62 -1.20
N SER A 511 25.43 12.51 -1.69
CA SER A 511 24.23 12.94 -0.97
C SER A 511 22.98 12.85 -1.87
N PRO A 512 22.56 11.64 -2.28
CA PRO A 512 21.40 11.49 -3.13
C PRO A 512 20.09 11.94 -2.44
N THR A 513 19.14 12.36 -3.24
CA THR A 513 17.75 12.52 -2.82
C THR A 513 16.98 11.28 -3.24
N ILE A 514 16.32 10.61 -2.28
CA ILE A 514 15.59 9.35 -2.49
C ILE A 514 14.15 9.59 -2.04
N THR A 515 13.21 9.52 -2.97
CA THR A 515 11.82 9.89 -2.70
C THR A 515 10.85 8.83 -3.23
N ASN A 516 9.81 8.50 -2.47
CA ASN A 516 8.75 7.56 -2.88
C ASN A 516 9.30 6.20 -3.34
N CYS A 517 10.28 5.64 -2.62
CA CYS A 517 10.91 4.39 -3.01
C CYS A 517 10.59 3.24 -2.04
N ILE A 518 10.59 2.02 -2.58
CA ILE A 518 10.35 0.78 -1.83
C ILE A 518 11.65 -0.04 -1.81
N PHE A 519 12.13 -0.39 -0.61
CA PHE A 519 13.29 -1.25 -0.40
C PHE A 519 12.86 -2.54 0.30
N SER A 520 12.86 -3.66 -0.43
CA SER A 520 12.33 -4.92 0.06
C SER A 520 13.32 -6.08 -0.12
N GLY A 521 13.62 -6.80 0.97
CA GLY A 521 14.41 -8.03 0.90
C GLY A 521 15.85 -7.85 0.40
N ASN A 522 16.42 -6.64 0.44
CA ASN A 522 17.81 -6.40 0.05
C ASN A 522 18.77 -6.87 1.16
N SER A 523 20.00 -7.24 0.81
CA SER A 523 20.95 -7.83 1.75
C SER A 523 22.39 -7.34 1.55
N ALA A 524 23.11 -7.14 2.67
CA ALA A 524 24.53 -6.79 2.65
C ALA A 524 25.22 -7.19 3.96
N THR A 525 26.50 -6.87 4.09
CA THR A 525 27.17 -6.96 5.39
C THR A 525 26.72 -5.84 6.32
N PHE A 526 26.64 -4.61 5.83
CA PHE A 526 26.10 -3.44 6.52
C PHE A 526 25.10 -2.73 5.60
N GLY A 527 24.09 -2.09 6.17
CA GLY A 527 23.08 -1.40 5.39
C GLY A 527 22.39 -2.31 4.39
N GLY A 528 21.61 -3.28 4.85
CA GLY A 528 20.92 -4.25 3.97
C GLY A 528 20.16 -3.58 2.82
N ALA A 529 19.61 -2.37 3.02
CA ALA A 529 19.10 -1.54 1.94
C ALA A 529 20.12 -0.44 1.55
N ILE A 530 20.45 0.48 2.46
CA ILE A 530 21.34 1.63 2.15
C ILE A 530 22.49 1.70 3.13
N CYS A 531 23.70 1.89 2.62
CA CYS A 531 24.91 2.19 3.41
C CYS A 531 25.50 3.54 3.00
N CYS A 532 25.84 4.37 3.99
CA CYS A 532 26.48 5.66 3.78
C CYS A 532 27.82 5.71 4.52
N TYR A 533 28.85 6.13 3.80
CA TYR A 533 30.22 6.18 4.25
C TYR A 533 30.91 7.49 3.82
N ASN A 534 31.77 8.00 4.69
CA ASN A 534 32.65 9.10 4.40
C ASN A 534 31.94 10.38 3.93
N PHE A 535 31.29 11.07 4.88
CA PHE A 535 30.58 12.35 4.70
C PHE A 535 29.43 12.31 3.68
N SER A 536 28.75 11.18 3.55
CA SER A 536 27.62 11.02 2.63
C SER A 536 26.30 11.26 3.34
N ASN A 537 25.52 12.24 2.88
CA ASN A 537 24.38 12.81 3.59
C ASN A 537 23.08 12.71 2.77
N PRO A 538 22.53 11.53 2.53
CA PRO A 538 21.30 11.42 1.74
C PRO A 538 20.09 12.03 2.44
N VAL A 539 19.14 12.48 1.62
CA VAL A 539 17.80 12.86 2.05
C VAL A 539 16.81 11.80 1.56
N ILE A 540 16.08 11.20 2.48
CA ILE A 540 15.17 10.07 2.21
C ILE A 540 13.74 10.46 2.65
N ILE A 541 12.79 10.40 1.72
CA ILE A 541 11.43 10.88 1.96
C ILE A 541 10.39 9.89 1.43
N ASN A 542 9.32 9.66 2.17
CA ASN A 542 8.21 8.80 1.78
C ASN A 542 8.65 7.41 1.30
N CYS A 543 9.55 6.76 2.01
CA CYS A 543 10.07 5.46 1.60
C CYS A 543 9.67 4.34 2.58
N THR A 544 9.55 3.12 2.06
CA THR A 544 9.41 1.93 2.90
C THR A 544 10.66 1.06 2.84
N PHE A 545 11.06 0.55 4.00
CA PHE A 545 12.17 -0.39 4.17
C PHE A 545 11.65 -1.63 4.87
N CYS A 546 11.47 -2.74 4.14
CA CYS A 546 10.83 -3.93 4.67
C CYS A 546 11.61 -5.22 4.37
N GLY A 547 11.79 -6.04 5.39
CA GLY A 547 12.42 -7.34 5.23
C GLY A 547 13.88 -7.30 4.72
N ASN A 548 14.57 -6.17 4.81
CA ASN A 548 15.97 -6.09 4.45
C ASN A 548 16.84 -6.75 5.53
N SER A 549 18.00 -7.27 5.15
CA SER A 549 18.85 -8.04 6.05
C SER A 549 20.31 -7.63 6.00
N SER A 550 20.99 -7.70 7.15
CA SER A 550 22.43 -7.54 7.20
C SER A 550 23.08 -8.69 7.96
N THR A 551 24.24 -9.15 7.44
CA THR A 551 25.02 -10.18 8.13
C THR A 551 25.82 -9.63 9.30
N TYR A 552 25.87 -8.31 9.48
CA TYR A 552 26.49 -7.65 10.61
C TYR A 552 25.50 -6.66 11.26
N SER A 553 25.34 -5.44 10.74
CA SER A 553 24.55 -4.39 11.39
C SER A 553 23.83 -3.49 10.41
N GLY A 554 22.75 -2.81 10.89
CA GLY A 554 21.96 -1.86 10.12
C GLY A 554 21.23 -2.54 8.96
N ALA A 555 20.23 -3.36 9.24
CA ALA A 555 19.58 -4.13 8.19
C ALA A 555 18.87 -3.28 7.15
N ALA A 556 18.28 -2.15 7.53
CA ALA A 556 17.81 -1.18 6.54
C ALA A 556 18.90 -0.17 6.22
N LEU A 557 19.43 0.54 7.23
CA LEU A 557 20.35 1.66 7.03
C LEU A 557 21.62 1.53 7.88
N ASN A 558 22.76 1.88 7.30
CA ASN A 558 24.04 2.08 7.98
C ASN A 558 24.57 3.49 7.72
N SER A 559 24.87 4.26 8.79
CA SER A 559 25.49 5.58 8.73
C SER A 559 26.85 5.55 9.41
N GLU A 560 27.90 5.86 8.66
CA GLU A 560 29.28 5.67 9.09
C GLU A 560 30.19 6.82 8.64
N SER A 561 31.29 7.02 9.35
CA SER A 561 32.36 7.97 9.01
C SER A 561 31.83 9.37 8.73
N SER A 562 31.24 9.97 9.76
CA SER A 562 30.67 11.33 9.73
C SER A 562 29.59 11.55 8.66
N SER A 563 28.93 10.49 8.22
CA SER A 563 27.75 10.60 7.35
C SER A 563 26.52 10.98 8.16
N ASN A 564 25.61 11.80 7.58
CA ASN A 564 24.42 12.28 8.26
C ASN A 564 23.18 12.11 7.36
N MET A 565 22.32 11.18 7.70
CA MET A 565 21.08 10.92 6.96
C MET A 565 19.92 11.74 7.51
N LYS A 566 19.15 12.36 6.63
CA LYS A 566 17.87 12.97 6.99
C LYS A 566 16.73 12.16 6.38
N ILE A 567 15.83 11.66 7.24
CA ILE A 567 14.77 10.73 6.87
C ILE A 567 13.44 11.32 7.32
N THR A 568 12.47 11.40 6.42
CA THR A 568 11.18 12.00 6.71
C THR A 568 10.05 11.14 6.14
N ASN A 569 9.00 10.91 6.94
CA ASN A 569 7.82 10.18 6.53
C ASN A 569 8.13 8.79 5.94
N CYS A 570 8.95 8.00 6.65
CA CYS A 570 9.35 6.67 6.21
C CYS A 570 8.88 5.57 7.18
N THR A 571 8.73 4.35 6.64
CA THR A 571 8.36 3.17 7.43
C THR A 571 9.45 2.11 7.35
N PHE A 572 9.94 1.65 8.53
CA PHE A 572 10.93 0.59 8.68
C PHE A 572 10.28 -0.58 9.40
N SER A 573 10.10 -1.70 8.69
CA SER A 573 9.42 -2.85 9.29
C SER A 573 10.07 -4.17 8.91
N ASN A 574 10.15 -5.09 9.89
CA ASN A 574 10.65 -6.45 9.69
C ASN A 574 12.07 -6.53 9.10
N ASN A 575 12.94 -5.51 9.30
CA ASN A 575 14.34 -5.60 8.92
C ASN A 575 15.13 -6.38 9.99
N SER A 576 16.13 -7.17 9.59
CA SER A 576 16.83 -8.09 10.48
C SER A 576 18.34 -8.02 10.34
N ALA A 577 19.04 -7.63 11.41
CA ALA A 577 20.48 -7.64 11.51
C ALA A 577 20.98 -8.80 12.37
N ASN A 578 22.09 -9.44 11.98
CA ASN A 578 22.65 -10.52 12.80
C ASN A 578 23.22 -10.03 14.13
N LEU A 579 23.69 -8.80 14.22
CA LEU A 579 24.28 -8.27 15.44
C LEU A 579 23.56 -7.04 15.98
N TYR A 580 23.65 -5.87 15.31
CA TYR A 580 23.22 -4.59 15.88
C TYR A 580 22.39 -3.76 14.90
N GLY A 581 21.41 -3.04 15.43
CA GLY A 581 20.57 -2.12 14.66
C GLY A 581 19.74 -2.84 13.63
N GLY A 582 18.65 -3.49 14.04
CA GLY A 582 17.74 -4.24 13.15
C GLY A 582 17.20 -3.37 12.01
N ALA A 583 16.93 -2.10 12.25
CA ALA A 583 16.68 -1.13 11.20
C ALA A 583 17.92 -0.26 10.92
N ILE A 584 18.44 0.45 11.93
CA ILE A 584 19.45 1.52 11.75
C ILE A 584 20.66 1.28 12.64
N PHE A 585 21.85 1.43 12.06
CA PHE A 585 23.13 1.39 12.75
C PHE A 585 23.93 2.66 12.45
N CYS A 586 24.47 3.29 13.52
CA CYS A 586 25.33 4.46 13.42
C CYS A 586 26.69 4.15 14.06
N TYR A 587 27.77 4.43 13.32
CA TYR A 587 29.15 4.18 13.74
C TYR A 587 30.11 5.27 13.25
N ASP A 588 31.23 5.45 13.91
CA ASP A 588 32.30 6.38 13.57
C ASP A 588 31.77 7.79 13.25
N SER A 589 31.10 8.38 14.24
CA SER A 589 30.46 9.69 14.14
C SER A 589 29.33 9.78 13.10
N GLY A 590 28.79 8.64 12.67
CA GLY A 590 27.61 8.59 11.82
C GLY A 590 26.37 9.09 12.56
N SER A 591 25.49 9.80 11.87
CA SER A 591 24.28 10.34 12.47
C SER A 591 23.05 10.15 11.59
N VAL A 592 21.88 10.03 12.21
CA VAL A 592 20.58 9.89 11.53
C VAL A 592 19.54 10.78 12.23
N THR A 593 18.79 11.52 11.44
CA THR A 593 17.60 12.25 11.92
C THR A 593 16.36 11.70 11.28
N LEU A 594 15.42 11.23 12.09
CA LEU A 594 14.12 10.70 11.66
C LEU A 594 13.01 11.67 12.05
N ASN A 595 12.13 11.97 11.09
CA ASN A 595 10.96 12.83 11.27
C ASN A 595 9.71 12.10 10.79
N ASN A 596 8.67 12.03 11.61
CA ASN A 596 7.40 11.37 11.28
C ASN A 596 7.60 9.93 10.75
N CYS A 597 8.44 9.12 11.37
CA CYS A 597 8.80 7.79 10.88
C CYS A 597 8.25 6.67 11.76
N ILE A 598 7.95 5.52 11.18
CA ILE A 598 7.61 4.29 11.90
C ILE A 598 8.80 3.33 11.90
N LEU A 599 9.17 2.80 13.07
CA LEU A 599 10.15 1.73 13.25
C LEU A 599 9.48 0.60 14.05
N TRP A 600 9.03 -0.47 13.37
CA TRP A 600 8.22 -1.50 14.01
C TRP A 600 8.56 -2.92 13.56
N GLY A 601 8.72 -3.84 14.52
CA GLY A 601 8.97 -5.26 14.23
C GLY A 601 10.35 -5.55 13.61
N ASN A 602 11.32 -4.64 13.74
CA ASN A 602 12.69 -4.88 13.32
C ASN A 602 13.42 -5.73 14.37
N SER A 603 14.49 -6.42 14.02
CA SER A 603 15.19 -7.35 14.92
C SER A 603 16.70 -7.30 14.76
N ALA A 604 17.41 -7.47 15.89
CA ALA A 604 18.86 -7.60 15.94
C ALA A 604 19.27 -8.76 16.83
N GLY A 605 20.26 -9.55 16.41
CA GLY A 605 20.70 -10.72 17.17
C GLY A 605 21.43 -10.41 18.48
N SER A 606 21.91 -9.18 18.67
CA SER A 606 22.65 -8.77 19.87
C SER A 606 22.01 -7.59 20.57
N ALA A 607 21.76 -6.47 19.91
CA ALA A 607 21.19 -5.28 20.55
C ALA A 607 20.64 -4.26 19.53
N GLY A 608 19.64 -3.47 19.96
CA GLY A 608 19.03 -2.39 19.21
C GLY A 608 18.20 -2.92 18.05
N ASP A 609 17.10 -3.61 18.34
CA ASP A 609 16.20 -4.15 17.31
C ASP A 609 15.76 -3.08 16.29
N GLY A 610 15.47 -1.87 16.73
CA GLY A 610 15.25 -0.72 15.86
C GLY A 610 16.54 0.01 15.50
N ILE A 611 17.23 0.56 16.52
CA ILE A 611 18.35 1.48 16.36
C ILE A 611 19.50 1.10 17.29
N TYR A 612 20.71 1.16 16.77
CA TYR A 612 21.93 1.02 17.56
C TYR A 612 22.96 2.09 17.20
N THR A 613 23.51 2.78 18.21
CA THR A 613 24.63 3.73 18.06
C THR A 613 25.84 3.20 18.80
N TRP A 614 27.00 3.11 18.12
CA TRP A 614 28.16 2.37 18.63
C TRP A 614 29.12 3.21 19.49
N ASP A 615 29.40 4.45 19.12
CA ASP A 615 30.41 5.28 19.73
C ASP A 615 29.89 6.65 20.18
N SER A 616 30.70 7.41 20.93
CA SER A 616 30.31 8.70 21.49
C SER A 616 30.12 9.82 20.47
N GLY A 617 30.64 9.66 19.26
CA GLY A 617 30.45 10.60 18.15
C GLY A 617 29.17 10.33 17.35
N SER A 618 28.67 9.11 17.45
CA SER A 618 27.48 8.70 16.72
C SER A 618 26.20 9.15 17.41
N SER A 619 25.15 9.48 16.63
CA SER A 619 23.89 9.97 17.16
C SER A 619 22.68 9.55 16.34
N CYS A 620 21.52 9.50 16.97
CA CYS A 620 20.24 9.38 16.32
C CYS A 620 19.23 10.33 16.97
N THR A 621 18.48 11.07 16.15
CA THR A 621 17.41 11.95 16.64
C THR A 621 16.10 11.52 16.03
N LEU A 622 15.09 11.31 16.86
CA LEU A 622 13.74 10.93 16.46
C LEU A 622 12.77 12.05 16.84
N ASN A 623 12.04 12.55 15.86
CA ASN A 623 11.02 13.57 16.04
C ASN A 623 9.67 13.04 15.54
N TYR A 624 8.68 12.97 16.43
CA TYR A 624 7.33 12.49 16.08
C TYR A 624 7.35 11.12 15.39
N CYS A 625 8.04 10.15 16.00
CA CYS A 625 8.18 8.80 15.46
C CYS A 625 7.35 7.79 16.25
N CYS A 626 6.90 6.73 15.58
CA CYS A 626 6.30 5.56 16.20
C CYS A 626 7.36 4.46 16.30
N VAL A 627 7.69 4.04 17.53
CA VAL A 627 8.79 3.12 17.80
C VAL A 627 8.30 1.95 18.63
N ASP A 628 8.72 0.73 18.29
CA ASP A 628 8.41 -0.46 19.09
C ASP A 628 9.09 -0.37 20.47
N SER A 629 8.35 -0.56 21.54
CA SER A 629 8.84 -0.39 22.94
C SER A 629 9.73 -1.53 23.44
N THR A 630 9.83 -2.63 22.72
CA THR A 630 10.50 -3.84 23.18
C THR A 630 11.95 -3.92 22.69
N GLY A 631 12.91 -3.41 23.46
CA GLY A 631 14.37 -3.58 23.21
C GLY A 631 14.93 -2.78 22.04
N ASN A 632 14.17 -1.84 21.48
CA ASN A 632 14.38 -1.29 20.15
C ASN A 632 15.50 -0.26 20.02
N ILE A 633 15.82 0.46 21.07
CA ILE A 633 16.84 1.52 21.04
C ILE A 633 17.95 1.12 21.99
N SER A 634 19.14 0.89 21.47
CA SER A 634 20.31 0.52 22.26
C SER A 634 21.54 1.33 21.88
N ARG A 635 22.39 1.59 22.87
CA ARG A 635 23.60 2.40 22.72
C ARG A 635 24.74 1.84 23.54
N THR A 636 25.98 2.01 23.05
CA THR A 636 27.17 1.78 23.85
C THR A 636 27.79 3.11 24.28
N GLY A 637 28.27 3.18 25.53
CA GLY A 637 28.98 4.34 26.05
C GLY A 637 28.11 5.60 26.15
N SER A 638 28.65 6.75 25.72
CA SER A 638 28.02 8.08 25.79
C SER A 638 27.39 8.53 24.45
N SER A 639 27.07 7.61 23.56
CA SER A 639 26.41 7.94 22.31
C SER A 639 25.01 8.56 22.56
N ASN A 640 24.59 9.47 21.67
CA ASN A 640 23.38 10.27 21.83
C ASN A 640 22.23 9.72 21.00
N ILE A 641 21.17 9.27 21.68
CA ILE A 641 19.86 9.07 21.03
C ILE A 641 18.90 10.04 21.72
N LEU A 642 18.27 10.89 20.91
CA LEU A 642 17.33 11.91 21.34
C LEU A 642 15.96 11.61 20.77
N GLU A 643 14.93 11.66 21.59
CA GLU A 643 13.56 11.33 21.23
C GLU A 643 12.64 12.48 21.62
N TYR A 644 11.91 13.01 20.64
CA TYR A 644 10.98 14.13 20.83
C TYR A 644 9.59 13.75 20.29
N SER A 645 8.59 13.78 21.16
CA SER A 645 7.18 13.50 20.82
C SER A 645 6.97 12.15 20.12
N CYS A 646 7.73 11.13 20.52
CA CYS A 646 7.60 9.78 19.96
C CYS A 646 6.49 9.00 20.67
N ILE A 647 5.84 8.08 19.94
CA ILE A 647 4.84 7.14 20.47
C ILE A 647 5.37 5.70 20.43
N TYR A 648 4.89 4.86 21.36
CA TYR A 648 5.39 3.49 21.57
C TYR A 648 4.23 2.48 21.55
N VAL A 649 3.38 2.62 20.55
CA VAL A 649 2.15 1.83 20.40
C VAL A 649 2.14 1.19 19.04
N ASN A 650 1.56 -0.01 18.90
CA ASN A 650 1.47 -0.72 17.62
C ASN A 650 0.84 0.17 16.55
N PRO A 651 1.52 0.41 15.41
CA PRO A 651 1.02 1.24 14.31
C PRO A 651 -0.21 0.68 13.59
N GLN A 652 -0.60 -0.55 13.86
CA GLN A 652 -1.78 -1.21 13.29
C GLN A 652 -1.81 -1.17 11.75
N PHE A 653 -0.77 -1.69 11.12
CA PHE A 653 -0.73 -1.85 9.67
C PHE A 653 -1.86 -2.74 9.14
N LEU A 654 -2.30 -2.52 7.90
CA LEU A 654 -3.36 -3.29 7.25
C LEU A 654 -2.98 -4.77 7.08
N ASP A 655 -1.87 -5.06 6.41
CA ASP A 655 -1.37 -6.42 6.20
C ASP A 655 0.17 -6.46 6.04
N PRO A 656 0.92 -6.29 7.14
CA PRO A 656 2.37 -6.22 7.08
C PRO A 656 3.03 -7.56 6.66
N ALA A 657 2.32 -8.67 6.76
CA ALA A 657 2.81 -9.99 6.32
C ALA A 657 2.90 -10.06 4.78
N ASN A 658 2.05 -9.34 4.07
CA ASN A 658 2.05 -9.23 2.62
C ASN A 658 2.64 -7.89 2.11
N GLY A 659 3.30 -7.12 2.99
CA GLY A 659 3.97 -5.87 2.63
C GLY A 659 3.05 -4.65 2.55
N ASP A 660 1.82 -4.72 3.06
CA ASP A 660 0.91 -3.60 3.14
C ASP A 660 1.07 -2.86 4.47
N TYR A 661 1.81 -1.76 4.43
CA TYR A 661 2.12 -0.92 5.59
C TYR A 661 1.22 0.32 5.69
N ARG A 662 0.11 0.38 4.96
CA ARG A 662 -0.92 1.39 5.16
C ARG A 662 -1.55 1.24 6.54
N LEU A 663 -2.06 2.34 7.07
CA LEU A 663 -2.62 2.37 8.41
C LEU A 663 -4.10 1.90 8.43
N ARG A 664 -4.49 1.19 9.48
CA ARG A 664 -5.91 0.94 9.76
C ARG A 664 -6.55 2.20 10.34
N SER A 665 -7.86 2.35 10.20
CA SER A 665 -8.62 3.49 10.75
C SER A 665 -8.53 3.69 12.28
N THR A 666 -7.96 2.74 13.00
CA THR A 666 -7.73 2.80 14.45
C THR A 666 -6.27 2.99 14.81
N SER A 667 -5.43 3.28 13.83
CA SER A 667 -3.99 3.42 14.05
C SER A 667 -3.68 4.65 14.91
N PRO A 668 -2.82 4.51 15.93
CA PRO A 668 -2.35 5.65 16.73
C PRO A 668 -1.35 6.54 15.97
N CYS A 669 -0.97 6.19 14.75
CA CYS A 669 -0.09 6.97 13.88
C CYS A 669 -0.85 7.98 13.03
N ILE A 670 -2.20 7.89 12.97
CA ILE A 670 -3.05 8.84 12.27
C ILE A 670 -3.00 10.18 13.02
N ASP A 671 -2.82 11.27 12.28
CA ASP A 671 -2.74 12.66 12.78
C ASP A 671 -1.72 12.89 13.92
N ALA A 672 -0.74 11.98 14.05
CA ALA A 672 0.22 11.99 15.16
C ALA A 672 1.60 12.57 14.80
N GLY A 673 1.81 12.98 13.56
CA GLY A 673 3.04 13.58 13.09
C GLY A 673 3.11 15.10 13.31
N ASN A 674 4.07 15.73 12.63
CA ASN A 674 4.25 17.18 12.68
C ASN A 674 4.37 17.75 11.25
N ASN A 675 3.40 18.56 10.84
CA ASN A 675 3.34 19.19 9.53
C ASN A 675 4.58 20.02 9.19
N SER A 676 5.21 20.69 10.18
CA SER A 676 6.40 21.51 9.95
C SER A 676 7.66 20.70 9.59
N LEU A 677 7.64 19.39 9.78
CA LEU A 677 8.73 18.47 9.45
C LEU A 677 8.57 17.84 8.07
N VAL A 678 7.40 17.94 7.45
CA VAL A 678 7.18 17.51 6.06
C VAL A 678 7.99 18.40 5.14
N ALA A 679 8.69 17.81 4.17
CA ALA A 679 9.47 18.58 3.20
C ALA A 679 8.51 19.42 2.33
N GLY A 680 8.84 20.70 2.12
CA GLY A 680 7.93 21.67 1.49
C GLY A 680 7.54 21.39 0.03
N ASN A 681 8.16 20.40 -0.60
CA ASN A 681 7.86 19.92 -1.96
C ASN A 681 7.16 18.55 -1.97
N VAL A 682 6.73 18.03 -0.81
CA VAL A 682 6.13 16.71 -0.65
C VAL A 682 4.67 16.88 -0.23
N ASP A 683 3.81 16.92 -1.20
CA ASP A 683 2.35 17.07 -1.03
C ASP A 683 1.59 15.73 -1.09
N LYS A 684 2.29 14.65 -1.40
CA LYS A 684 1.72 13.30 -1.53
C LYS A 684 2.46 12.28 -0.68
N ASP A 685 1.75 11.25 -0.29
CA ASP A 685 2.28 10.05 0.37
C ASP A 685 2.87 9.06 -0.67
N LEU A 686 3.27 7.88 -0.22
CA LEU A 686 3.85 6.85 -1.09
C LEU A 686 2.82 6.25 -2.08
N ASP A 687 1.53 6.27 -1.77
CA ASP A 687 0.45 5.84 -2.66
C ASP A 687 -0.01 6.97 -3.62
N GLY A 688 0.54 8.18 -3.48
CA GLY A 688 0.17 9.34 -4.28
C GLY A 688 -1.05 10.10 -3.78
N ASN A 689 -1.55 9.80 -2.57
CA ASN A 689 -2.62 10.53 -1.92
C ASN A 689 -2.12 11.83 -1.27
N PRO A 690 -3.00 12.80 -0.98
CA PRO A 690 -2.62 14.00 -0.23
C PRO A 690 -1.92 13.65 1.09
N ARG A 691 -0.83 14.36 1.42
CA ARG A 691 0.05 14.03 2.55
C ARG A 691 -0.42 14.58 3.90
N ILE A 692 -1.17 15.66 3.93
CA ILE A 692 -1.68 16.26 5.16
C ILE A 692 -3.21 16.26 5.07
N VAL A 693 -3.82 15.34 5.80
CA VAL A 693 -5.26 15.09 5.81
C VAL A 693 -5.73 15.07 7.27
N ASP A 694 -6.96 15.43 7.53
CA ASP A 694 -7.62 15.21 8.83
C ASP A 694 -8.14 13.75 8.86
N GLY A 695 -7.27 12.83 9.26
CA GLY A 695 -7.51 11.38 9.19
C GLY A 695 -8.38 10.87 10.34
N ASP A 696 -8.37 11.52 11.51
CA ASP A 696 -9.16 11.16 12.68
C ASP A 696 -10.44 11.99 12.84
N ASN A 697 -10.65 12.94 11.91
CA ASN A 697 -11.81 13.83 11.85
C ASN A 697 -11.98 14.73 13.09
N ASP A 698 -10.87 15.19 13.69
CA ASP A 698 -10.89 16.14 14.82
C ASP A 698 -11.04 17.61 14.38
N GLY A 699 -10.97 17.87 13.08
CA GLY A 699 -11.05 19.18 12.46
C GLY A 699 -9.68 19.82 12.18
N THR A 700 -8.58 19.09 12.38
CA THR A 700 -7.21 19.58 12.19
C THR A 700 -6.43 18.62 11.28
N ALA A 701 -6.16 19.02 10.05
CA ALA A 701 -5.34 18.21 9.16
C ALA A 701 -3.89 18.14 9.66
N THR A 702 -3.47 16.95 10.03
CA THR A 702 -2.12 16.67 10.54
C THR A 702 -1.53 15.47 9.79
N VAL A 703 -0.24 15.53 9.49
CA VAL A 703 0.44 14.44 8.80
C VAL A 703 0.48 13.17 9.66
N ASP A 704 0.28 12.03 9.04
CA ASP A 704 0.47 10.73 9.68
C ASP A 704 1.95 10.43 9.91
N ILE A 705 2.22 9.61 10.92
CA ILE A 705 3.55 9.02 11.10
C ILE A 705 3.69 7.84 10.14
N GLY A 706 4.75 7.85 9.30
CA GLY A 706 5.05 6.80 8.35
C GLY A 706 5.03 7.23 6.88
N ALA A 707 5.19 6.26 5.98
CA ALA A 707 5.26 6.49 4.54
C ALA A 707 3.89 6.73 3.87
N TYR A 708 2.82 6.31 4.52
CA TYR A 708 1.45 6.40 4.02
C TYR A 708 0.61 7.33 4.87
N GLU A 709 -0.31 8.00 4.22
CA GLU A 709 -1.33 8.83 4.85
C GLU A 709 -2.68 8.10 4.85
N TYR A 710 -3.32 8.01 5.99
CA TYR A 710 -4.66 7.44 6.09
C TYR A 710 -5.68 8.37 5.41
N GLN A 711 -6.46 7.82 4.50
CA GLN A 711 -7.55 8.53 3.84
C GLN A 711 -8.87 8.09 4.50
N PRO A 712 -9.57 8.97 5.23
CA PRO A 712 -10.77 8.64 6.01
C PRO A 712 -11.98 8.24 5.19
#